data_c91c32a6c4d84c6b808108e13b77cfbb
#
_entry.id   c91c32a6c4d84c6b808108e13b77cfbb
#
_cell.length_a   1.000
_cell.length_b   1.000
_cell.length_c   1.000
_cell.angle_alpha   90.00
_cell.angle_beta   90.00
_cell.angle_gamma   90.00
#
_symmetry.space_group_name_H-M   'P 1'
#
loop_
_entity.id
_entity.type
_entity.pdbx_description
1 polymer ?
#
loop_
_entity_poly.entity_id
_entity_poly.type
_entity_poly.pdbx_seq_one_letter_code
_entity_poly.pdbx_strand_id
1 'polypeptide(L)'
;MCHFTYKIELLGLVQGVGMRPFIYTLALKLGLKGEVFNDGFGVQIKLNASENTLESFLKLLRQDLPPLARIDTLKISQQDTENFSEFRIVNSKQSPKKSPLLSDFSLCLECKKEFYDVTNPRYLYPFITCTHCGPRFSIIKNLPYDRKNSSMQAFTMCASCQNEYENPSNRRFHAQPISCPKCAINVFLKDKNGNFLAYQNEAFKLCAKLLKEGKIIAIKGLGGFHLMCDALNENALKALRVRKNRPLKPFALMCKNLKEAQNLAYIDENEANLLESRVAPIVLLKAKKNFPLIAPNVDKIGIFLAYTPLHLLLFEYFDGILVATSANLSGESIIYEEKNLLQKLGGVFDYYLDYEREIINSSDDSIAQIINGKTMYLRTSRALNPRYLSIDFSKRKKPLLALGAELKNKFVIFYENKLLISPYIGDLKSLDTRERFEKLLSFFKELYGLEFEEVLCDKHPHFEYVKDFKGLIKHPISHHYAHFCAAYFEGSFKKRTLGFIFDGTGYGDDGRIWGGEILRGDLKSYERVGHFESFKLINSDVKNIQNLALSVILHYDLKEEATEFLSKIPSIKLRNLEKIYENSTLYTSSLGRIIDAFGSIVFDLTHSSYEAQIGLMCEKMYDDRLNFSYKLRFKNGQIDFREVFLGALKDEASRAVTGFLNGLANFMLEFSEGERVLLSGGVFQNKTLLKILHKKGLDYFVPLEFPCNDSSIALGQMVHFLKCAKD
;
A
#
# COMPACT_ATOMS: atom_id res chain seq x y z
N MET A 1 19.85 32.61 -38.87
CA MET A 1 18.99 31.43 -38.60
C MET A 1 17.64 31.94 -38.13
N CYS A 2 16.55 31.52 -38.79
CA CYS A 2 15.22 31.91 -38.35
C CYS A 2 14.94 31.32 -36.96
N HIS A 3 14.65 32.18 -36.01
CA HIS A 3 14.17 31.77 -34.69
C HIS A 3 12.66 31.79 -34.70
N PHE A 4 12.07 30.66 -34.33
CA PHE A 4 10.62 30.52 -34.16
C PHE A 4 10.28 30.45 -32.67
N THR A 5 9.08 30.87 -32.31
CA THR A 5 8.56 30.59 -30.98
C THR A 5 7.89 29.23 -30.98
N TYR A 6 8.35 28.35 -30.08
CA TYR A 6 7.74 27.04 -29.86
C TYR A 6 6.98 27.03 -28.54
N LYS A 7 5.75 26.52 -28.57
CA LYS A 7 5.00 26.14 -27.38
C LYS A 7 5.15 24.65 -27.15
N ILE A 8 5.63 24.28 -25.93
CA ILE A 8 5.81 22.89 -25.52
C ILE A 8 4.94 22.64 -24.30
N GLU A 9 4.10 21.62 -24.37
CA GLU A 9 3.20 21.22 -23.30
C GLU A 9 3.66 19.86 -22.74
N LEU A 10 4.00 19.82 -21.45
CA LEU A 10 4.40 18.61 -20.75
C LEU A 10 3.28 18.16 -19.81
N LEU A 11 2.72 16.98 -20.07
CA LEU A 11 1.68 16.35 -19.27
C LEU A 11 2.27 15.11 -18.57
N GLY A 12 1.81 14.83 -17.35
CA GLY A 12 2.30 13.72 -16.55
C GLY A 12 2.63 14.15 -15.12
N LEU A 13 3.53 13.44 -14.46
CA LEU A 13 4.05 13.81 -13.13
C LEU A 13 5.13 14.90 -13.30
N VAL A 14 4.71 16.11 -13.60
CA VAL A 14 5.60 17.23 -13.94
C VAL A 14 5.48 18.43 -12.97
N GLN A 15 4.52 18.43 -12.05
CA GLN A 15 4.38 19.45 -11.00
C GLN A 15 4.88 18.94 -9.65
N GLY A 16 5.47 19.80 -8.82
CA GLY A 16 5.99 19.44 -7.50
C GLY A 16 7.26 18.57 -7.51
N VAL A 17 7.87 18.38 -8.66
CA VAL A 17 9.08 17.54 -8.89
C VAL A 17 10.31 18.33 -9.27
N GLY A 18 10.28 19.67 -9.21
CA GLY A 18 11.40 20.51 -9.64
C GLY A 18 11.48 20.73 -11.16
N MET A 19 10.40 20.47 -11.90
CA MET A 19 10.41 20.58 -13.37
C MET A 19 10.65 22.00 -13.87
N ARG A 20 9.97 23.02 -13.31
CA ARG A 20 10.19 24.42 -13.69
C ARG A 20 11.63 24.88 -13.47
N PRO A 21 12.26 24.66 -12.28
CA PRO A 21 13.68 24.93 -12.08
C PRO A 21 14.59 24.21 -13.08
N PHE A 22 14.33 22.93 -13.34
CA PHE A 22 15.11 22.13 -14.29
C PHE A 22 15.05 22.71 -15.71
N ILE A 23 13.85 23.04 -16.21
CA ILE A 23 13.64 23.64 -17.52
C ILE A 23 14.35 25.00 -17.61
N TYR A 24 14.24 25.81 -16.56
CA TYR A 24 14.92 27.10 -16.47
C TYR A 24 16.44 26.94 -16.60
N THR A 25 17.04 26.07 -15.83
CA THR A 25 18.49 25.79 -15.87
C THR A 25 18.91 25.26 -17.24
N LEU A 26 18.11 24.36 -17.84
CA LEU A 26 18.37 23.82 -19.16
C LEU A 26 18.32 24.90 -20.26
N ALA A 27 17.31 25.77 -20.17
CA ALA A 27 17.16 26.89 -21.12
C ALA A 27 18.35 27.87 -21.05
N LEU A 28 18.79 28.21 -19.83
CA LEU A 28 19.98 29.06 -19.64
C LEU A 28 21.26 28.40 -20.21
N LYS A 29 21.44 27.10 -19.99
CA LYS A 29 22.58 26.34 -20.51
C LYS A 29 22.65 26.38 -22.04
N LEU A 30 21.50 26.44 -22.70
CA LEU A 30 21.37 26.49 -24.16
C LEU A 30 21.21 27.91 -24.72
N GLY A 31 21.30 28.96 -23.88
CA GLY A 31 21.12 30.35 -24.28
C GLY A 31 19.74 30.69 -24.82
N LEU A 32 18.71 29.93 -24.42
CA LEU A 32 17.34 30.12 -24.88
C LEU A 32 16.64 31.25 -24.14
N LYS A 33 15.74 31.94 -24.83
CA LYS A 33 14.87 32.98 -24.28
C LYS A 33 13.41 32.46 -24.28
N GLY A 34 12.63 32.81 -23.25
CA GLY A 34 11.24 32.32 -23.17
C GLY A 34 10.68 32.32 -21.77
N GLU A 35 9.69 31.49 -21.56
CA GLU A 35 9.04 31.35 -20.26
C GLU A 35 8.57 29.93 -19.96
N VAL A 36 8.52 29.56 -18.67
CA VAL A 36 7.95 28.31 -18.18
C VAL A 36 7.00 28.57 -17.02
N PHE A 37 5.86 27.89 -17.01
CA PHE A 37 4.87 27.98 -15.93
C PHE A 37 4.09 26.68 -15.76
N ASN A 38 3.46 26.53 -14.60
CA ASN A 38 2.46 25.50 -14.38
C ASN A 38 1.08 26.01 -14.77
N ASP A 39 0.25 25.11 -15.25
CA ASP A 39 -1.20 25.31 -15.34
C ASP A 39 -1.95 24.08 -14.81
N GLY A 40 -3.28 24.02 -14.93
CA GLY A 40 -4.06 22.87 -14.47
C GLY A 40 -3.78 21.57 -15.25
N PHE A 41 -3.14 21.65 -16.42
CA PHE A 41 -2.82 20.49 -17.26
C PHE A 41 -1.43 19.90 -16.97
N GLY A 42 -0.44 20.77 -16.69
CA GLY A 42 0.95 20.32 -16.54
C GLY A 42 1.94 21.48 -16.48
N VAL A 43 3.02 21.35 -17.24
CA VAL A 43 4.04 22.40 -17.42
C VAL A 43 3.98 22.91 -18.86
N GLN A 44 3.87 24.21 -19.00
CA GLN A 44 3.87 24.92 -20.26
C GLN A 44 5.21 25.63 -20.44
N ILE A 45 5.79 25.54 -21.63
CA ILE A 45 7.04 26.22 -22.01
C ILE A 45 6.76 26.98 -23.29
N LYS A 46 7.19 28.24 -23.36
CA LYS A 46 7.34 28.99 -24.61
C LYS A 46 8.80 29.37 -24.74
N LEU A 47 9.41 29.10 -25.87
CA LEU A 47 10.83 29.46 -26.10
C LEU A 47 11.11 29.79 -27.55
N ASN A 48 12.10 30.66 -27.75
CA ASN A 48 12.64 31.00 -29.06
C ASN A 48 13.85 30.11 -29.36
N ALA A 49 13.77 29.34 -30.44
CA ALA A 49 14.85 28.44 -30.86
C ALA A 49 14.94 28.28 -32.38
N SER A 50 16.11 27.87 -32.86
CA SER A 50 16.21 27.18 -34.15
C SER A 50 15.80 25.71 -33.96
N GLU A 51 15.52 25.01 -35.07
CA GLU A 51 15.18 23.57 -35.03
C GLU A 51 16.26 22.74 -34.33
N ASN A 52 17.53 22.94 -34.65
CA ASN A 52 18.64 22.22 -34.06
C ASN A 52 18.78 22.47 -32.55
N THR A 53 18.50 23.70 -32.08
CA THR A 53 18.53 24.05 -30.67
C THR A 53 17.33 23.45 -29.94
N LEU A 54 16.14 23.42 -30.58
CA LEU A 54 14.97 22.75 -30.04
C LEU A 54 15.19 21.24 -29.88
N GLU A 55 15.80 20.57 -30.89
CA GLU A 55 16.14 19.14 -30.78
C GLU A 55 17.09 18.85 -29.62
N SER A 56 18.12 19.70 -29.48
CA SER A 56 19.08 19.61 -28.37
C SER A 56 18.38 19.79 -27.02
N PHE A 57 17.49 20.76 -26.91
CA PHE A 57 16.69 20.99 -25.71
C PHE A 57 15.82 19.77 -25.38
N LEU A 58 15.10 19.21 -26.35
CA LEU A 58 14.24 18.06 -26.16
C LEU A 58 15.00 16.79 -25.80
N LYS A 59 16.19 16.62 -26.35
CA LYS A 59 17.08 15.50 -26.02
C LYS A 59 17.53 15.58 -24.56
N LEU A 60 18.05 16.71 -24.12
CA LEU A 60 18.50 16.93 -22.75
C LEU A 60 17.32 16.92 -21.75
N LEU A 61 16.14 17.46 -22.14
CA LEU A 61 14.92 17.38 -21.36
C LEU A 61 14.56 15.94 -21.00
N ARG A 62 14.74 14.99 -21.92
CA ARG A 62 14.44 13.56 -21.68
C ARG A 62 15.56 12.84 -20.93
N GLN A 63 16.81 13.19 -21.17
CA GLN A 63 17.98 12.53 -20.56
C GLN A 63 18.15 12.89 -19.08
N ASP A 64 17.95 14.17 -18.72
CA ASP A 64 18.28 14.72 -17.42
C ASP A 64 17.04 15.01 -16.55
N LEU A 65 15.91 14.34 -16.81
CA LEU A 65 14.66 14.54 -16.07
C LEU A 65 14.87 14.51 -14.55
N PRO A 66 14.24 15.43 -13.80
CA PRO A 66 14.23 15.34 -12.35
C PRO A 66 13.76 13.95 -11.88
N PRO A 67 14.40 13.39 -10.86
CA PRO A 67 14.20 11.99 -10.49
C PRO A 67 12.77 11.55 -10.15
N LEU A 68 11.86 12.48 -9.85
CA LEU A 68 10.44 12.23 -9.58
C LEU A 68 9.55 12.54 -10.79
N ALA A 69 10.10 13.16 -11.82
CA ALA A 69 9.33 13.58 -12.99
C ALA A 69 9.06 12.39 -13.92
N ARG A 70 7.87 12.41 -14.53
CA ARG A 70 7.48 11.51 -15.61
C ARG A 70 6.66 12.30 -16.62
N ILE A 71 7.12 12.31 -17.86
CA ILE A 71 6.37 12.92 -18.98
C ILE A 71 5.58 11.80 -19.66
N ASP A 72 4.25 11.87 -19.55
CA ASP A 72 3.34 10.93 -20.21
C ASP A 72 3.03 11.39 -21.64
N THR A 73 2.94 12.72 -21.85
CA THR A 73 2.67 13.31 -23.17
C THR A 73 3.50 14.59 -23.31
N LEU A 74 4.12 14.75 -24.48
CA LEU A 74 4.84 15.94 -24.90
C LEU A 74 4.26 16.41 -26.22
N LYS A 75 3.72 17.64 -26.25
CA LYS A 75 3.18 18.27 -27.47
C LYS A 75 4.01 19.48 -27.81
N ILE A 76 4.28 19.67 -29.09
CA ILE A 76 5.04 20.82 -29.60
C ILE A 76 4.21 21.46 -30.69
N SER A 77 4.09 22.77 -30.64
CA SER A 77 3.49 23.58 -31.71
C SER A 77 4.34 24.83 -31.95
N GLN A 78 4.55 25.14 -33.21
CA GLN A 78 5.16 26.40 -33.62
C GLN A 78 4.10 27.50 -33.54
N GLN A 79 4.51 28.68 -33.04
CA GLN A 79 3.68 29.86 -32.85
C GLN A 79 4.27 31.05 -33.56
N ASP A 80 3.50 32.12 -33.70
CA ASP A 80 4.03 33.40 -34.15
C ASP A 80 5.17 33.86 -33.22
N THR A 81 6.15 34.53 -33.81
CA THR A 81 7.36 34.90 -33.09
C THR A 81 7.04 35.92 -31.99
N GLU A 82 7.25 35.50 -30.74
CA GLU A 82 7.15 36.37 -29.54
C GLU A 82 8.55 36.87 -29.17
N ASN A 83 8.69 38.10 -28.73
CA ASN A 83 9.95 38.69 -28.29
C ASN A 83 10.18 38.47 -26.81
N PHE A 84 11.09 37.57 -26.45
CA PHE A 84 11.55 37.37 -25.07
C PHE A 84 12.94 37.99 -24.88
N SER A 85 13.12 38.78 -23.80
CA SER A 85 14.44 39.35 -23.45
C SER A 85 15.33 38.34 -22.75
N GLU A 86 14.73 37.44 -21.93
CA GLU A 86 15.40 36.43 -21.14
C GLU A 86 14.52 35.17 -21.01
N PHE A 87 15.01 34.11 -20.37
CA PHE A 87 14.20 32.97 -19.95
C PHE A 87 13.75 33.15 -18.50
N ARG A 88 12.46 33.01 -18.21
CA ARG A 88 11.92 33.24 -16.87
C ARG A 88 10.89 32.19 -16.46
N ILE A 89 10.79 31.96 -15.15
CA ILE A 89 9.67 31.24 -14.57
C ILE A 89 8.57 32.25 -14.26
N VAL A 90 7.37 32.06 -14.81
CA VAL A 90 6.25 32.94 -14.55
C VAL A 90 5.20 32.28 -13.65
N ASN A 91 4.29 33.07 -13.09
CA ASN A 91 3.26 32.57 -12.20
C ASN A 91 2.36 31.52 -12.89
N SER A 92 1.93 30.54 -12.10
CA SER A 92 0.98 29.51 -12.56
C SER A 92 -0.32 30.16 -13.06
N LYS A 93 -0.80 29.73 -14.23
CA LYS A 93 -2.05 30.20 -14.82
C LYS A 93 -3.22 29.30 -14.39
N GLN A 94 -4.39 29.90 -14.18
CA GLN A 94 -5.60 29.13 -13.92
C GLN A 94 -6.07 28.46 -15.21
N SER A 95 -6.35 27.18 -15.14
CA SER A 95 -6.93 26.35 -16.20
C SER A 95 -7.64 25.15 -15.58
N PRO A 96 -8.43 24.36 -16.30
CA PRO A 96 -9.01 23.13 -15.79
C PRO A 96 -7.96 22.24 -15.12
N LYS A 97 -8.27 21.73 -13.92
CA LYS A 97 -7.31 20.98 -13.08
C LYS A 97 -7.21 19.54 -13.57
N LYS A 98 -6.10 19.19 -14.22
CA LYS A 98 -5.88 17.85 -14.82
C LYS A 98 -4.52 17.25 -14.47
N SER A 99 -3.67 18.01 -13.78
CA SER A 99 -2.34 17.54 -13.39
C SER A 99 -2.44 16.48 -12.28
N PRO A 100 -1.72 15.35 -12.39
CA PRO A 100 -1.65 14.36 -11.32
C PRO A 100 -1.05 14.91 -10.04
N LEU A 101 -1.56 14.46 -8.90
CA LEU A 101 -0.96 14.71 -7.59
C LEU A 101 0.20 13.75 -7.32
N LEU A 102 1.26 14.27 -6.71
CA LEU A 102 2.36 13.47 -6.22
C LEU A 102 2.10 12.95 -4.81
N SER A 103 2.56 11.73 -4.56
CA SER A 103 2.68 11.18 -3.22
C SER A 103 3.77 11.86 -2.40
N ASP A 104 3.77 11.60 -1.09
CA ASP A 104 4.83 12.01 -0.17
C ASP A 104 6.04 11.08 -0.31
N PHE A 105 7.26 11.64 -0.29
CA PHE A 105 8.48 10.87 -0.42
C PHE A 105 9.37 10.99 0.83
N SER A 106 10.20 9.98 1.07
CA SER A 106 11.23 10.01 2.11
C SER A 106 12.25 11.12 1.84
N LEU A 107 13.04 11.43 2.86
CA LEU A 107 14.14 12.40 2.78
C LEU A 107 15.17 11.97 1.73
N CYS A 108 15.56 12.85 0.83
CA CYS A 108 16.60 12.58 -0.16
C CYS A 108 18.01 12.68 0.46
N LEU A 109 18.99 12.04 -0.20
CA LEU A 109 20.38 12.00 0.30
C LEU A 109 20.97 13.39 0.53
N GLU A 110 20.71 14.33 -0.37
CA GLU A 110 21.23 15.69 -0.23
C GLU A 110 20.64 16.43 0.97
N CYS A 111 19.33 16.31 1.21
CA CYS A 111 18.72 16.85 2.43
C CYS A 111 19.19 16.13 3.69
N LYS A 112 19.51 14.82 3.60
CA LYS A 112 20.10 14.07 4.73
C LYS A 112 21.52 14.54 5.04
N LYS A 113 22.35 14.83 4.04
CA LYS A 113 23.67 15.43 4.23
C LYS A 113 23.57 16.79 4.91
N GLU A 114 22.72 17.68 4.40
CA GLU A 114 22.49 19.01 5.01
C GLU A 114 21.91 18.93 6.42
N PHE A 115 21.08 17.92 6.72
CA PHE A 115 20.56 17.69 8.06
C PHE A 115 21.65 17.42 9.10
N TYR A 116 22.74 16.74 8.71
CA TYR A 116 23.87 16.43 9.58
C TYR A 116 25.05 17.41 9.46
N ASP A 117 24.98 18.37 8.56
CA ASP A 117 26.02 19.39 8.39
C ASP A 117 25.85 20.51 9.41
N VAL A 118 26.77 20.56 10.39
CA VAL A 118 26.78 21.57 11.47
C VAL A 118 26.88 23.02 10.97
N THR A 119 27.36 23.21 9.74
CA THR A 119 27.50 24.54 9.11
C THR A 119 26.22 24.96 8.38
N ASN A 120 25.30 24.02 8.13
CA ASN A 120 24.08 24.30 7.41
C ASN A 120 23.03 24.96 8.31
N PRO A 121 22.33 26.02 7.85
CA PRO A 121 21.25 26.65 8.64
C PRO A 121 20.11 25.72 9.03
N ARG A 122 20.00 24.53 8.42
CA ARG A 122 19.02 23.50 8.72
C ARG A 122 19.60 22.28 9.42
N TYR A 123 20.76 22.45 10.07
CA TYR A 123 21.33 21.41 10.92
C TYR A 123 20.31 20.92 11.95
N LEU A 124 20.05 19.61 11.98
CA LEU A 124 19.07 18.94 12.83
C LEU A 124 17.66 19.55 12.77
N TYR A 125 17.25 20.12 11.63
CA TYR A 125 15.92 20.69 11.48
C TYR A 125 14.90 19.62 11.04
N PRO A 126 13.82 19.33 11.83
CA PRO A 126 12.92 18.21 11.61
C PRO A 126 11.98 18.32 10.40
N PHE A 127 12.01 19.45 9.67
CA PHE A 127 11.21 19.68 8.47
C PHE A 127 12.05 20.08 7.27
N ILE A 128 13.36 19.78 7.28
CA ILE A 128 14.20 20.01 6.11
C ILE A 128 13.67 19.25 4.89
N THR A 129 13.58 19.92 3.76
CA THR A 129 13.05 19.36 2.51
C THR A 129 13.57 20.14 1.32
N CYS A 130 13.36 19.60 0.11
CA CYS A 130 13.62 20.27 -1.16
C CYS A 130 12.55 19.89 -2.21
N THR A 131 12.79 20.21 -3.49
CA THR A 131 11.90 19.84 -4.58
C THR A 131 11.81 18.32 -4.84
N HIS A 132 12.72 17.50 -4.30
CA HIS A 132 12.80 16.07 -4.55
C HIS A 132 12.37 15.17 -3.39
N CYS A 133 11.97 15.71 -2.22
CA CYS A 133 11.61 14.92 -1.05
C CYS A 133 10.57 15.61 -0.16
N GLY A 134 10.08 14.90 0.85
CA GLY A 134 9.14 15.42 1.84
C GLY A 134 7.67 15.39 1.39
N PRO A 135 6.83 16.18 2.05
CA PRO A 135 5.38 16.15 1.87
C PRO A 135 4.91 16.72 0.52
N ARG A 136 3.88 16.12 -0.03
CA ARG A 136 3.15 16.54 -1.24
C ARG A 136 1.65 16.30 -1.05
N PHE A 137 1.22 15.03 -1.12
CA PHE A 137 -0.16 14.61 -0.94
C PHE A 137 -0.70 14.97 0.44
N SER A 138 0.10 14.74 1.47
CA SER A 138 -0.30 15.03 2.86
C SER A 138 -0.60 16.50 3.13
N ILE A 139 -0.06 17.43 2.35
CA ILE A 139 -0.20 18.87 2.61
C ILE A 139 -1.06 19.61 1.58
N ILE A 140 -1.42 19.00 0.44
CA ILE A 140 -2.12 19.71 -0.64
C ILE A 140 -3.60 19.87 -0.36
N LYS A 141 -4.12 21.09 -0.59
CA LYS A 141 -5.53 21.43 -0.52
C LYS A 141 -6.15 21.55 -1.92
N ASN A 142 -5.39 22.02 -2.90
CA ASN A 142 -5.90 22.28 -4.25
C ASN A 142 -4.78 22.32 -5.30
N LEU A 143 -5.16 22.27 -6.59
CA LEU A 143 -4.27 22.47 -7.74
C LEU A 143 -4.37 23.93 -8.26
N PRO A 144 -3.32 24.47 -8.92
CA PRO A 144 -1.99 23.85 -9.13
C PRO A 144 -1.21 23.70 -7.83
N TYR A 145 -0.18 22.79 -7.81
CA TYR A 145 0.64 22.57 -6.62
C TYR A 145 1.54 23.78 -6.36
N ASP A 146 1.02 24.70 -5.56
CA ASP A 146 1.69 25.92 -5.09
C ASP A 146 1.49 26.05 -3.57
N ARG A 147 2.41 26.79 -2.90
CA ARG A 147 2.39 26.95 -1.43
C ARG A 147 1.03 27.45 -0.91
N LYS A 148 0.38 28.41 -1.59
CA LYS A 148 -0.94 28.94 -1.25
C LYS A 148 -2.07 27.90 -1.29
N ASN A 149 -1.88 26.82 -2.05
CA ASN A 149 -2.82 25.71 -2.21
C ASN A 149 -2.46 24.52 -1.30
N SER A 150 -1.67 24.73 -0.25
CA SER A 150 -1.23 23.70 0.69
C SER A 150 -1.36 24.17 2.14
N SER A 151 -1.20 23.25 3.11
CA SER A 151 -1.14 23.63 4.53
C SER A 151 0.07 24.50 4.88
N MET A 152 1.05 24.61 3.98
CA MET A 152 2.18 25.53 4.14
C MET A 152 1.81 27.01 3.96
N GLN A 153 0.62 27.32 3.48
CA GLN A 153 0.10 28.70 3.40
C GLN A 153 0.12 29.40 4.76
N ALA A 154 -0.10 28.65 5.84
CA ALA A 154 -0.10 29.18 7.22
C ALA A 154 1.31 29.61 7.71
N PHE A 155 2.38 29.27 6.99
CA PHE A 155 3.76 29.52 7.42
C PHE A 155 4.43 30.54 6.48
N THR A 156 4.60 31.77 6.97
CA THR A 156 5.32 32.82 6.22
C THR A 156 6.81 32.49 6.15
N MET A 157 7.38 32.54 4.96
CA MET A 157 8.81 32.35 4.77
C MET A 157 9.60 33.53 5.37
N CYS A 158 10.71 33.23 6.05
CA CYS A 158 11.69 34.26 6.40
C CYS A 158 12.48 34.70 5.15
N ALA A 159 13.18 35.82 5.22
CA ALA A 159 13.93 36.38 4.10
C ALA A 159 14.93 35.37 3.48
N SER A 160 15.59 34.54 4.30
CA SER A 160 16.50 33.52 3.80
C SER A 160 15.79 32.42 3.00
N CYS A 161 14.65 31.90 3.51
CA CYS A 161 13.85 30.90 2.80
C CYS A 161 13.21 31.49 1.54
N GLN A 162 12.79 32.76 1.55
CA GLN A 162 12.26 33.46 0.39
C GLN A 162 13.33 33.58 -0.70
N ASN A 163 14.55 33.99 -0.33
CA ASN A 163 15.66 34.09 -1.27
C ASN A 163 16.03 32.72 -1.90
N GLU A 164 16.10 31.66 -1.10
CA GLU A 164 16.31 30.30 -1.63
C GLU A 164 15.16 29.84 -2.54
N TYR A 165 13.93 30.21 -2.18
CA TYR A 165 12.72 29.85 -2.96
C TYR A 165 12.68 30.55 -4.32
N GLU A 166 13.21 31.77 -4.40
CA GLU A 166 13.23 32.60 -5.62
C GLU A 166 14.52 32.48 -6.43
N ASN A 167 15.59 31.93 -5.85
CA ASN A 167 16.87 31.77 -6.53
C ASN A 167 16.89 30.52 -7.41
N PRO A 168 16.95 30.68 -8.76
CA PRO A 168 16.94 29.55 -9.69
C PRO A 168 18.12 28.58 -9.55
N SER A 169 19.24 29.07 -9.02
CA SER A 169 20.42 28.22 -8.78
C SER A 169 20.35 27.42 -7.49
N ASN A 170 19.33 27.63 -6.67
CA ASN A 170 19.16 26.92 -5.40
C ASN A 170 18.30 25.66 -5.57
N ARG A 171 18.72 24.55 -4.96
CA ARG A 171 17.96 23.28 -4.99
C ARG A 171 16.57 23.36 -4.34
N ARG A 172 16.26 24.44 -3.63
CA ARG A 172 14.93 24.74 -3.06
C ARG A 172 14.13 25.74 -3.86
N PHE A 173 14.58 26.07 -5.06
CA PHE A 173 13.85 26.93 -5.97
C PHE A 173 12.44 26.39 -6.20
N HIS A 174 11.42 27.18 -5.83
CA HIS A 174 10.02 26.73 -5.84
C HIS A 174 9.67 25.47 -5.04
N ALA A 175 10.46 25.12 -4.03
CA ALA A 175 10.13 24.03 -3.10
C ALA A 175 8.99 24.47 -2.17
N GLN A 176 7.75 24.08 -2.48
CA GLN A 176 6.56 24.55 -1.76
C GLN A 176 6.58 24.30 -0.25
N PRO A 177 7.13 23.15 0.26
CA PRO A 177 7.20 22.90 1.70
C PRO A 177 8.44 23.47 2.39
N ILE A 178 9.19 24.39 1.76
CA ILE A 178 10.39 25.01 2.33
C ILE A 178 10.11 25.67 3.69
N SER A 179 11.00 25.45 4.64
CA SER A 179 11.07 26.13 5.95
C SER A 179 12.47 25.95 6.55
N CYS A 180 12.77 26.69 7.61
CA CYS A 180 14.03 26.60 8.36
C CYS A 180 13.76 26.90 9.85
N PRO A 181 14.75 26.76 10.75
CA PRO A 181 14.55 27.06 12.18
C PRO A 181 14.05 28.48 12.49
N LYS A 182 14.27 29.49 11.61
CA LYS A 182 13.80 30.87 11.80
C LYS A 182 12.31 31.06 11.47
N CYS A 183 11.77 30.31 10.49
CA CYS A 183 10.35 30.29 10.15
C CYS A 183 9.77 28.90 10.45
N ALA A 184 10.16 28.34 11.59
CA ALA A 184 9.94 26.97 11.96
C ALA A 184 8.47 26.58 12.06
N ILE A 185 8.19 25.33 11.72
CA ILE A 185 7.01 24.62 12.16
C ILE A 185 7.25 24.21 13.60
N ASN A 186 6.37 24.62 14.53
CA ASN A 186 6.54 24.29 15.93
C ASN A 186 6.23 22.82 16.19
N VAL A 187 7.05 22.22 17.06
CA VAL A 187 6.90 20.84 17.55
C VAL A 187 6.73 20.88 19.05
N PHE A 188 5.83 20.08 19.56
CA PHE A 188 5.54 19.99 20.99
C PHE A 188 5.38 18.54 21.46
N LEU A 189 5.88 18.29 22.65
CA LEU A 189 5.56 17.10 23.41
C LEU A 189 4.48 17.47 24.44
N LYS A 190 3.42 16.69 24.46
CA LYS A 190 2.30 16.84 25.39
C LYS A 190 2.01 15.53 26.11
N ASP A 191 1.42 15.61 27.30
CA ASP A 191 0.89 14.45 27.98
C ASP A 191 -0.46 14.01 27.40
N LYS A 192 -0.97 12.86 27.82
CA LYS A 192 -2.26 12.31 27.37
C LYS A 192 -3.49 13.20 27.66
N ASN A 193 -3.34 14.23 28.52
CA ASN A 193 -4.38 15.19 28.85
C ASN A 193 -4.27 16.48 28.00
N GLY A 194 -3.26 16.57 27.12
CA GLY A 194 -3.02 17.74 26.26
C GLY A 194 -2.13 18.81 26.88
N ASN A 195 -1.57 18.62 28.09
CA ASN A 195 -0.68 19.57 28.73
C ASN A 195 0.68 19.62 28.04
N PHE A 196 1.18 20.80 27.76
CA PHE A 196 2.49 21.02 27.14
C PHE A 196 3.63 20.71 28.14
N LEU A 197 4.60 19.93 27.68
CA LEU A 197 5.77 19.53 28.47
C LEU A 197 7.07 20.12 27.91
N ALA A 198 7.23 20.15 26.60
CA ALA A 198 8.46 20.63 25.96
C ALA A 198 8.19 21.07 24.51
N TYR A 199 9.08 21.92 23.98
CA TYR A 199 9.01 22.49 22.64
C TYR A 199 10.27 22.22 21.84
N GLN A 200 10.15 22.15 20.50
CA GLN A 200 11.26 22.04 19.56
C GLN A 200 12.25 20.93 19.94
N ASN A 201 13.54 21.21 20.01
CA ASN A 201 14.59 20.26 20.32
C ASN A 201 14.42 19.59 21.70
N GLU A 202 13.95 20.34 22.71
CA GLU A 202 13.69 19.79 24.04
C GLU A 202 12.54 18.79 24.03
N ALA A 203 11.56 18.95 23.13
CA ALA A 203 10.51 17.95 22.93
C ALA A 203 11.08 16.61 22.47
N PHE A 204 12.06 16.60 21.56
CA PHE A 204 12.70 15.36 21.09
C PHE A 204 13.60 14.72 22.17
N LYS A 205 14.36 15.53 22.93
CA LYS A 205 15.19 15.03 24.04
C LYS A 205 14.34 14.37 25.11
N LEU A 206 13.26 15.04 25.52
CA LEU A 206 12.34 14.50 26.51
C LEU A 206 11.59 13.28 25.97
N CYS A 207 11.16 13.31 24.70
CA CYS A 207 10.55 12.16 24.04
C CYS A 207 11.47 10.93 24.06
N ALA A 208 12.75 11.10 23.70
CA ALA A 208 13.74 10.02 23.72
C ALA A 208 13.97 9.47 25.13
N LYS A 209 14.04 10.35 26.14
CA LYS A 209 14.14 9.94 27.56
C LYS A 209 12.95 9.09 27.98
N LEU A 210 11.73 9.54 27.69
CA LEU A 210 10.50 8.84 28.04
C LEU A 210 10.38 7.48 27.32
N LEU A 211 10.84 7.38 26.05
CA LEU A 211 10.91 6.10 25.34
C LEU A 211 11.86 5.11 26.05
N LYS A 212 13.05 5.57 26.49
CA LYS A 212 13.99 4.76 27.28
C LYS A 212 13.40 4.32 28.63
N GLU A 213 12.54 5.13 29.22
CA GLU A 213 11.79 4.79 30.43
C GLU A 213 10.63 3.82 30.20
N GLY A 214 10.45 3.36 28.97
CA GLY A 214 9.42 2.38 28.60
C GLY A 214 8.02 2.98 28.38
N LYS A 215 7.92 4.28 28.16
CA LYS A 215 6.64 4.94 27.84
C LYS A 215 6.25 4.68 26.39
N ILE A 216 4.93 4.67 26.14
CA ILE A 216 4.35 4.61 24.80
C ILE A 216 4.04 6.02 24.35
N ILE A 217 4.58 6.44 23.19
CA ILE A 217 4.42 7.79 22.68
C ILE A 217 3.75 7.74 21.31
N ALA A 218 2.70 8.55 21.11
CA ALA A 218 2.12 8.78 19.81
C ALA A 218 2.91 9.87 19.08
N ILE A 219 3.54 9.58 17.96
CA ILE A 219 4.40 10.50 17.21
C ILE A 219 3.79 10.79 15.85
N LYS A 220 3.52 12.07 15.58
CA LYS A 220 2.99 12.52 14.28
C LYS A 220 4.05 12.39 13.21
N GLY A 221 3.83 11.44 12.29
CA GLY A 221 4.66 11.23 11.11
C GLY A 221 4.16 12.05 9.92
N LEU A 222 4.50 11.59 8.70
CA LEU A 222 4.15 12.30 7.47
C LEU A 222 2.66 12.14 7.11
N GLY A 223 2.10 10.94 7.29
CA GLY A 223 0.73 10.60 6.92
C GLY A 223 -0.26 10.42 8.09
N GLY A 224 0.20 10.51 9.33
CA GLY A 224 -0.59 10.31 10.54
C GLY A 224 0.28 9.97 11.74
N PHE A 225 -0.35 9.65 12.87
CA PHE A 225 0.36 9.27 14.10
C PHE A 225 0.80 7.80 14.10
N HIS A 226 1.98 7.54 14.65
CA HIS A 226 2.45 6.21 15.01
C HIS A 226 2.52 6.06 16.52
N LEU A 227 2.07 4.94 17.06
CA LEU A 227 2.34 4.54 18.43
C LEU A 227 3.73 3.92 18.47
N MET A 228 4.63 4.52 19.23
CA MET A 228 6.02 4.10 19.33
C MET A 228 6.40 3.76 20.77
N CYS A 229 7.24 2.75 20.93
CA CYS A 229 7.91 2.41 22.19
C CYS A 229 9.26 1.76 21.90
N ASP A 230 10.12 1.66 22.92
CA ASP A 230 11.38 0.93 22.80
C ASP A 230 11.13 -0.55 22.52
N ALA A 231 11.67 -1.05 21.42
CA ALA A 231 11.51 -2.44 20.99
C ALA A 231 12.28 -3.44 21.88
N LEU A 232 13.18 -2.98 22.74
CA LEU A 232 13.95 -3.79 23.67
C LEU A 232 13.33 -3.80 25.08
N ASN A 233 12.35 -2.95 25.36
CA ASN A 233 11.66 -2.88 26.63
C ASN A 233 10.44 -3.81 26.65
N GLU A 234 10.57 -4.98 27.27
CA GLU A 234 9.48 -5.97 27.34
C GLU A 234 8.20 -5.43 28.00
N ASN A 235 8.33 -4.59 29.04
CA ASN A 235 7.17 -4.03 29.74
C ASN A 235 6.40 -3.07 28.83
N ALA A 236 7.10 -2.23 28.06
CA ALA A 236 6.51 -1.34 27.06
C ALA A 236 5.79 -2.15 25.96
N LEU A 237 6.40 -3.24 25.47
CA LEU A 237 5.82 -4.12 24.47
C LEU A 237 4.54 -4.81 24.98
N LYS A 238 4.58 -5.36 26.20
CA LYS A 238 3.39 -6.00 26.82
C LYS A 238 2.29 -4.96 27.04
N ALA A 239 2.62 -3.77 27.55
CA ALA A 239 1.65 -2.69 27.73
C ALA A 239 1.02 -2.25 26.38
N LEU A 240 1.82 -2.07 25.34
CA LEU A 240 1.32 -1.70 24.01
C LEU A 240 0.37 -2.77 23.44
N ARG A 241 0.71 -4.07 23.58
CA ARG A 241 -0.16 -5.17 23.14
C ARG A 241 -1.52 -5.16 23.83
N VAL A 242 -1.51 -5.01 25.17
CA VAL A 242 -2.74 -4.97 25.97
C VAL A 242 -3.57 -3.73 25.63
N ARG A 243 -2.96 -2.52 25.71
CA ARG A 243 -3.68 -1.26 25.51
C ARG A 243 -4.24 -1.11 24.08
N LYS A 244 -3.51 -1.61 23.07
CA LYS A 244 -3.94 -1.58 21.66
C LYS A 244 -4.86 -2.76 21.28
N ASN A 245 -5.13 -3.69 22.22
CA ASN A 245 -5.85 -4.94 21.94
C ASN A 245 -5.28 -5.68 20.70
N ARG A 246 -3.95 -5.87 20.70
CA ARG A 246 -3.22 -6.48 19.59
C ARG A 246 -2.35 -7.65 20.09
N PRO A 247 -2.97 -8.80 20.46
CA PRO A 247 -2.26 -9.88 21.15
C PRO A 247 -1.13 -10.51 20.33
N LEU A 248 -1.34 -10.85 19.08
CA LEU A 248 -0.40 -11.64 18.27
C LEU A 248 0.07 -10.97 16.97
N LYS A 249 -0.72 -10.04 16.39
CA LYS A 249 -0.33 -9.41 15.11
C LYS A 249 1.05 -8.75 15.23
N PRO A 250 2.02 -9.04 14.32
CA PRO A 250 3.37 -8.49 14.38
C PRO A 250 3.40 -6.96 14.38
N PHE A 251 4.34 -6.39 15.14
CA PHE A 251 4.68 -4.97 15.08
C PHE A 251 5.76 -4.73 14.02
N ALA A 252 5.72 -3.56 13.38
CA ALA A 252 6.82 -3.09 12.57
C ALA A 252 7.88 -2.40 13.45
N LEU A 253 9.14 -2.52 13.03
CA LEU A 253 10.30 -1.92 13.68
C LEU A 253 10.83 -0.76 12.85
N MET A 254 11.09 0.38 13.48
CA MET A 254 11.80 1.48 12.86
C MET A 254 13.25 1.48 13.35
N CYS A 255 14.21 1.46 12.41
CA CYS A 255 15.63 1.53 12.64
C CYS A 255 16.18 2.88 12.16
N LYS A 256 17.22 3.39 12.83
CA LYS A 256 17.91 4.62 12.43
C LYS A 256 18.51 4.51 11.02
N ASN A 257 19.09 3.35 10.71
CA ASN A 257 19.81 3.09 9.47
C ASN A 257 19.83 1.60 9.10
N LEU A 258 20.37 1.28 7.92
CA LEU A 258 20.47 -0.08 7.40
C LEU A 258 21.33 -1.01 8.29
N LYS A 259 22.42 -0.50 8.89
CA LYS A 259 23.31 -1.28 9.77
C LYS A 259 22.56 -1.83 11.00
N GLU A 260 21.70 -1.02 11.63
CA GLU A 260 20.86 -1.48 12.73
C GLU A 260 19.83 -2.52 12.26
N ALA A 261 19.21 -2.32 11.10
CA ALA A 261 18.28 -3.28 10.53
C ALA A 261 18.96 -4.64 10.24
N GLN A 262 20.19 -4.63 9.73
CA GLN A 262 21.01 -5.82 9.49
C GLN A 262 21.35 -6.60 10.76
N ASN A 263 21.36 -5.98 11.93
CA ASN A 263 21.54 -6.68 13.21
C ASN A 263 20.30 -7.53 13.58
N LEU A 264 19.13 -7.19 13.07
CA LEU A 264 17.84 -7.82 13.41
C LEU A 264 17.41 -8.88 12.41
N ALA A 265 17.71 -8.67 11.13
CA ALA A 265 17.22 -9.49 10.03
C ALA A 265 18.32 -9.84 9.02
N TYR A 266 18.11 -10.93 8.29
CA TYR A 266 18.87 -11.21 7.08
C TYR A 266 18.36 -10.27 5.98
N ILE A 267 19.26 -9.49 5.41
CA ILE A 267 18.94 -8.46 4.40
C ILE A 267 19.86 -8.64 3.21
N ASP A 268 19.29 -8.98 2.06
CA ASP A 268 20.02 -9.03 0.79
C ASP A 268 20.12 -7.63 0.14
N GLU A 269 20.83 -7.51 -0.98
CA GLU A 269 21.04 -6.24 -1.68
C GLU A 269 19.73 -5.62 -2.17
N ASN A 270 18.77 -6.42 -2.68
CA ASN A 270 17.48 -5.92 -3.15
C ASN A 270 16.63 -5.41 -1.98
N GLU A 271 16.65 -6.11 -0.84
CA GLU A 271 15.97 -5.71 0.38
C GLU A 271 16.60 -4.43 0.97
N ALA A 272 17.92 -4.30 0.94
CA ALA A 272 18.65 -3.09 1.35
C ALA A 272 18.27 -1.88 0.48
N ASN A 273 18.33 -2.05 -0.84
CA ASN A 273 17.96 -1.02 -1.82
C ASN A 273 16.50 -0.57 -1.64
N LEU A 274 15.59 -1.51 -1.31
CA LEU A 274 14.19 -1.20 -1.07
C LEU A 274 13.99 -0.42 0.23
N LEU A 275 14.68 -0.78 1.32
CA LEU A 275 14.65 -0.07 2.60
C LEU A 275 15.14 1.38 2.47
N GLU A 276 16.20 1.62 1.69
CA GLU A 276 16.79 2.93 1.46
C GLU A 276 16.15 3.70 0.30
N SER A 277 15.18 3.09 -0.40
CA SER A 277 14.49 3.72 -1.51
C SER A 277 13.70 4.96 -1.08
N ARG A 278 13.28 5.77 -2.04
CA ARG A 278 12.41 6.94 -1.80
C ARG A 278 11.02 6.56 -1.27
N VAL A 279 10.59 5.35 -1.51
CA VAL A 279 9.36 4.80 -0.97
C VAL A 279 9.52 4.53 0.51
N ALA A 280 10.70 4.04 0.92
CA ALA A 280 11.02 3.63 2.28
C ALA A 280 9.86 2.84 2.93
N PRO A 281 9.43 1.72 2.33
CA PRO A 281 8.29 0.95 2.81
C PRO A 281 8.68 0.14 4.05
N ILE A 282 7.66 -0.41 4.72
CA ILE A 282 7.89 -1.52 5.65
C ILE A 282 8.22 -2.75 4.81
N VAL A 283 9.42 -3.32 4.99
CA VAL A 283 9.87 -4.51 4.28
C VAL A 283 9.76 -5.72 5.20
N LEU A 284 9.10 -6.79 4.75
CA LEU A 284 9.01 -8.05 5.49
C LEU A 284 10.28 -8.87 5.28
N LEU A 285 11.06 -9.05 6.35
CA LEU A 285 12.40 -9.65 6.35
C LEU A 285 12.45 -10.88 7.25
N LYS A 286 13.32 -11.84 6.93
CA LYS A 286 13.59 -12.98 7.80
C LYS A 286 14.40 -12.53 9.02
N ALA A 287 13.86 -12.75 10.21
CA ALA A 287 14.51 -12.40 11.46
C ALA A 287 15.75 -13.27 11.74
N LYS A 288 16.81 -12.68 12.32
CA LYS A 288 18.01 -13.41 12.77
C LYS A 288 17.81 -14.15 14.09
N LYS A 289 16.83 -13.73 14.88
CA LYS A 289 16.47 -14.35 16.18
C LYS A 289 14.96 -14.33 16.38
N ASN A 290 14.48 -15.08 17.36
CA ASN A 290 13.07 -15.04 17.72
C ASN A 290 12.73 -13.75 18.47
N PHE A 291 11.60 -13.12 18.10
CA PHE A 291 11.07 -11.91 18.71
C PHE A 291 9.65 -12.13 19.24
N PRO A 292 9.47 -12.87 20.36
CA PRO A 292 8.15 -13.36 20.80
C PRO A 292 7.15 -12.25 21.12
N LEU A 293 7.62 -11.07 21.53
CA LEU A 293 6.77 -9.90 21.81
C LEU A 293 6.59 -8.97 20.60
N ILE A 294 7.39 -9.09 19.55
CA ILE A 294 7.32 -8.26 18.34
C ILE A 294 6.61 -9.00 17.21
N ALA A 295 6.98 -10.26 16.97
CA ALA A 295 6.45 -11.11 15.91
C ALA A 295 6.17 -12.53 16.44
N PRO A 296 5.11 -12.70 17.29
CA PRO A 296 4.80 -13.98 17.89
C PRO A 296 4.55 -15.07 16.84
N ASN A 297 5.16 -16.24 17.04
CA ASN A 297 4.95 -17.45 16.25
C ASN A 297 5.37 -17.39 14.77
N VAL A 298 5.97 -16.30 14.32
CA VAL A 298 6.47 -16.13 12.94
C VAL A 298 7.96 -15.80 12.92
N ASP A 299 8.63 -16.04 11.81
CA ASP A 299 10.05 -15.76 11.60
C ASP A 299 10.32 -14.49 10.77
N LYS A 300 9.26 -13.79 10.39
CA LYS A 300 9.34 -12.53 9.65
C LYS A 300 9.02 -11.35 10.53
N ILE A 301 9.82 -10.30 10.37
CA ILE A 301 9.62 -8.99 10.99
C ILE A 301 9.50 -7.92 9.91
N GLY A 302 8.61 -6.96 10.12
CA GLY A 302 8.52 -5.78 9.27
C GLY A 302 9.51 -4.73 9.76
N ILE A 303 10.43 -4.29 8.90
CA ILE A 303 11.40 -3.23 9.21
C ILE A 303 11.24 -2.09 8.22
N PHE A 304 11.37 -0.87 8.67
CA PHE A 304 11.56 0.32 7.86
C PHE A 304 12.54 1.29 8.52
N LEU A 305 13.17 2.13 7.72
CA LEU A 305 14.16 3.08 8.22
C LEU A 305 13.51 4.40 8.59
N ALA A 306 14.20 5.20 9.40
CA ALA A 306 13.83 6.59 9.68
C ALA A 306 13.79 7.38 8.35
N TYR A 307 12.60 7.60 7.82
CA TYR A 307 12.39 8.17 6.48
C TYR A 307 12.07 9.67 6.45
N THR A 308 11.84 10.27 7.63
CA THR A 308 11.63 11.71 7.77
C THR A 308 12.73 12.35 8.60
N PRO A 309 13.03 13.65 8.40
CA PRO A 309 13.99 14.35 9.27
C PRO A 309 13.56 14.37 10.75
N LEU A 310 12.25 14.35 11.01
CA LEU A 310 11.69 14.24 12.35
C LEU A 310 12.11 12.92 13.03
N HIS A 311 12.00 11.80 12.32
CA HIS A 311 12.46 10.51 12.84
C HIS A 311 13.97 10.48 13.04
N LEU A 312 14.75 11.06 12.09
CA LEU A 312 16.20 11.16 12.24
C LEU A 312 16.58 11.96 13.49
N LEU A 313 15.90 13.11 13.73
CA LEU A 313 16.15 13.91 14.93
C LEU A 313 15.82 13.15 16.21
N LEU A 314 14.75 12.36 16.23
CA LEU A 314 14.44 11.52 17.38
C LEU A 314 15.58 10.52 17.66
N PHE A 315 16.12 9.88 16.62
CA PHE A 315 17.23 8.94 16.73
C PHE A 315 18.59 9.60 17.04
N GLU A 316 18.72 10.91 16.99
CA GLU A 316 19.90 11.61 17.54
C GLU A 316 19.91 11.59 19.08
N TYR A 317 18.75 11.46 19.70
CA TYR A 317 18.61 11.42 21.16
C TYR A 317 18.22 10.04 21.69
N PHE A 318 17.65 9.17 20.84
CA PHE A 318 17.28 7.80 21.18
C PHE A 318 18.22 6.81 20.52
N ASP A 319 19.02 6.14 21.30
CA ASP A 319 19.88 5.05 20.85
C ASP A 319 19.15 3.71 21.11
N GLY A 320 18.64 3.11 20.03
CA GLY A 320 17.87 1.87 20.09
C GLY A 320 16.97 1.67 18.86
N ILE A 321 16.06 0.73 18.99
CA ILE A 321 15.10 0.32 17.95
C ILE A 321 13.70 0.64 18.45
N LEU A 322 12.88 1.24 17.62
CA LEU A 322 11.50 1.56 17.98
C LEU A 322 10.52 0.56 17.36
N VAL A 323 9.57 0.06 18.15
CA VAL A 323 8.30 -0.38 17.57
C VAL A 323 7.61 0.86 17.03
N ALA A 324 7.07 0.77 15.82
CA ALA A 324 6.23 1.82 15.24
C ALA A 324 5.00 1.18 14.57
N THR A 325 3.84 1.41 15.14
CA THR A 325 2.57 0.93 14.59
C THR A 325 1.62 2.09 14.39
N SER A 326 0.78 2.05 13.34
CA SER A 326 -0.23 3.10 13.08
C SER A 326 -1.10 3.37 14.32
N ALA A 327 -1.33 4.63 14.63
CA ALA A 327 -2.27 5.03 15.68
C ALA A 327 -3.70 4.91 15.13
N ASN A 328 -4.36 3.79 15.45
CA ASN A 328 -5.73 3.47 15.08
C ASN A 328 -6.25 2.34 15.99
N LEU A 329 -7.55 2.17 16.04
CA LEU A 329 -8.15 0.92 16.52
C LEU A 329 -8.06 -0.16 15.41
N SER A 330 -8.29 -1.41 15.76
CA SER A 330 -8.17 -2.51 14.80
C SER A 330 -9.20 -2.38 13.67
N GLY A 331 -8.74 -2.38 12.41
CA GLY A 331 -9.59 -2.21 11.22
C GLY A 331 -9.87 -0.76 10.82
N GLU A 332 -9.50 0.22 11.65
CA GLU A 332 -9.70 1.63 11.36
C GLU A 332 -8.54 2.28 10.58
N SER A 333 -8.79 3.48 10.10
CA SER A 333 -7.81 4.32 9.43
C SER A 333 -6.80 4.92 10.41
N ILE A 334 -5.61 5.28 9.90
CA ILE A 334 -4.61 5.99 10.69
C ILE A 334 -5.14 7.37 11.14
N ILE A 335 -5.01 7.67 12.43
CA ILE A 335 -5.38 8.96 13.01
C ILE A 335 -4.29 9.99 12.70
N TYR A 336 -4.69 11.23 12.33
CA TYR A 336 -3.78 12.32 11.99
C TYR A 336 -4.12 13.65 12.67
N GLU A 337 -5.28 13.73 13.33
CA GLU A 337 -5.74 14.91 14.08
C GLU A 337 -5.61 14.65 15.59
N GLU A 338 -5.10 15.63 16.33
CA GLU A 338 -4.93 15.58 17.79
C GLU A 338 -6.23 15.23 18.52
N LYS A 339 -7.34 15.88 18.15
CA LYS A 339 -8.66 15.65 18.76
C LYS A 339 -9.06 14.17 18.70
N ASN A 340 -8.93 13.57 17.52
CA ASN A 340 -9.29 12.17 17.31
C ASN A 340 -8.31 11.23 18.03
N LEU A 341 -7.02 11.60 18.11
CA LEU A 341 -6.01 10.85 18.87
C LEU A 341 -6.37 10.74 20.34
N LEU A 342 -6.70 11.88 20.97
CA LEU A 342 -7.08 11.93 22.39
C LEU A 342 -8.37 11.19 22.68
N GLN A 343 -9.38 11.37 21.84
CA GLN A 343 -10.69 10.74 22.01
C GLN A 343 -10.64 9.21 21.89
N LYS A 344 -9.92 8.69 20.89
CA LYS A 344 -9.96 7.27 20.55
C LYS A 344 -8.86 6.45 21.22
N LEU A 345 -7.69 7.05 21.40
CA LEU A 345 -6.49 6.33 21.88
C LEU A 345 -5.89 6.90 23.15
N GLY A 346 -6.55 7.82 23.86
CA GLY A 346 -6.02 8.44 25.09
C GLY A 346 -5.63 7.45 26.20
N GLY A 347 -6.20 6.23 26.18
CA GLY A 347 -5.79 5.13 27.08
C GLY A 347 -4.64 4.26 26.57
N VAL A 348 -4.18 4.46 25.32
CA VAL A 348 -3.17 3.60 24.69
C VAL A 348 -1.76 4.16 24.84
N PHE A 349 -1.58 5.46 24.74
CA PHE A 349 -0.28 6.13 24.85
C PHE A 349 -0.17 6.92 26.16
N ASP A 350 1.05 7.27 26.55
CA ASP A 350 1.34 8.06 27.74
C ASP A 350 1.59 9.53 27.39
N TYR A 351 2.20 9.79 26.23
CA TYR A 351 2.55 11.12 25.70
C TYR A 351 2.37 11.15 24.18
N TYR A 352 2.33 12.35 23.60
CA TYR A 352 2.35 12.49 22.16
C TYR A 352 3.22 13.66 21.70
N LEU A 353 3.94 13.42 20.58
CA LEU A 353 4.75 14.41 19.86
C LEU A 353 3.98 14.86 18.65
N ASP A 354 3.60 16.12 18.61
CA ASP A 354 2.80 16.73 17.55
C ASP A 354 3.51 17.97 16.96
N TYR A 355 3.02 18.45 15.82
CA TYR A 355 3.50 19.66 15.18
C TYR A 355 2.34 20.40 14.46
N GLU A 356 2.52 21.74 14.30
CA GLU A 356 1.46 22.64 13.82
C GLU A 356 1.04 22.42 12.36
N ARG A 357 1.93 21.91 11.51
CA ARG A 357 1.57 21.72 10.10
C ARG A 357 0.48 20.68 9.97
N GLU A 358 -0.66 21.14 9.42
CA GLU A 358 -1.83 20.30 9.21
C GLU A 358 -1.53 19.18 8.17
N ILE A 359 -1.98 17.96 8.45
CA ILE A 359 -2.09 16.88 7.48
C ILE A 359 -3.49 17.00 6.85
N ILE A 360 -3.55 17.29 5.55
CA ILE A 360 -4.80 17.41 4.80
C ILE A 360 -5.30 16.03 4.41
N ASN A 361 -4.39 15.23 3.84
CA ASN A 361 -4.69 13.89 3.37
C ASN A 361 -3.79 12.88 4.09
N SER A 362 -4.39 12.02 4.89
CA SER A 362 -3.66 10.97 5.60
C SER A 362 -3.26 9.83 4.67
N SER A 363 -2.17 9.14 5.00
CA SER A 363 -1.75 7.94 4.29
C SER A 363 -1.00 6.96 5.19
N ASP A 364 -1.34 5.69 5.08
CA ASP A 364 -0.64 4.59 5.75
C ASP A 364 0.72 4.32 5.10
N ASP A 365 1.63 3.65 5.82
CA ASP A 365 2.88 3.18 5.23
C ASP A 365 2.63 2.07 4.21
N SER A 366 3.39 2.09 3.12
CA SER A 366 3.44 1.00 2.16
C SER A 366 4.16 -0.21 2.75
N ILE A 367 3.77 -1.43 2.35
CA ILE A 367 4.37 -2.68 2.80
C ILE A 367 4.82 -3.48 1.58
N ALA A 368 6.02 -4.04 1.64
CA ALA A 368 6.58 -4.81 0.55
C ALA A 368 7.40 -6.01 1.06
N GLN A 369 7.71 -6.92 0.15
CA GLN A 369 8.69 -7.99 0.32
C GLN A 369 9.43 -8.23 -0.99
N ILE A 370 10.60 -8.87 -0.92
CA ILE A 370 11.34 -9.31 -2.10
C ILE A 370 11.05 -10.79 -2.36
N ILE A 371 10.63 -11.10 -3.57
CA ILE A 371 10.36 -12.48 -4.01
C ILE A 371 11.11 -12.71 -5.32
N ASN A 372 11.98 -13.72 -5.35
CA ASN A 372 12.77 -14.09 -6.53
C ASN A 372 13.48 -12.85 -7.16
N GLY A 373 14.07 -12.02 -6.30
CA GLY A 373 14.80 -10.81 -6.69
C GLY A 373 13.94 -9.61 -7.10
N LYS A 374 12.60 -9.71 -7.04
CA LYS A 374 11.67 -8.65 -7.43
C LYS A 374 10.89 -8.12 -6.23
N THR A 375 10.62 -6.81 -6.22
CA THR A 375 9.77 -6.18 -5.21
C THR A 375 8.31 -6.54 -5.46
N MET A 376 7.64 -7.07 -4.45
CA MET A 376 6.20 -7.28 -4.41
C MET A 376 5.59 -6.39 -3.34
N TYR A 377 4.68 -5.50 -3.71
CA TYR A 377 3.94 -4.68 -2.77
C TYR A 377 2.72 -5.44 -2.21
N LEU A 378 2.60 -5.46 -0.88
CA LEU A 378 1.47 -6.05 -0.16
C LEU A 378 0.42 -5.00 0.20
N ARG A 379 0.86 -3.75 0.34
CA ARG A 379 0.03 -2.56 0.52
C ARG A 379 0.72 -1.38 -0.15
N THR A 380 -0.01 -0.66 -1.01
CA THR A 380 0.47 0.57 -1.63
C THR A 380 -0.31 1.77 -1.09
N SER A 381 0.38 2.71 -0.46
CA SER A 381 -0.16 3.94 0.10
C SER A 381 0.90 5.04 0.03
N ARG A 382 1.53 5.46 1.14
CA ARG A 382 2.57 6.50 1.15
C ARG A 382 3.65 6.21 0.10
N ALA A 383 4.04 7.23 -0.65
CA ALA A 383 5.01 7.26 -1.74
C ALA A 383 4.57 6.54 -3.04
N LEU A 384 3.52 5.74 -3.02
CA LEU A 384 3.04 4.98 -4.19
C LEU A 384 1.67 5.43 -4.68
N ASN A 385 0.84 5.97 -3.80
CA ASN A 385 -0.50 6.46 -4.11
C ASN A 385 -0.72 7.88 -3.53
N PRO A 386 -1.57 8.73 -4.17
CA PRO A 386 -2.37 8.42 -5.35
C PRO A 386 -1.50 8.10 -6.57
N ARG A 387 -1.94 7.14 -7.38
CA ARG A 387 -1.23 6.72 -8.60
C ARG A 387 -2.10 6.99 -9.82
N TYR A 388 -1.46 7.45 -10.89
CA TYR A 388 -2.14 7.74 -12.15
C TYR A 388 -1.56 6.86 -13.25
N LEU A 389 -2.46 6.22 -14.02
CA LEU A 389 -2.12 5.39 -15.18
C LEU A 389 -2.86 5.93 -16.39
N SER A 390 -2.19 6.05 -17.53
CA SER A 390 -2.85 6.33 -18.81
C SER A 390 -3.34 5.01 -19.41
N ILE A 391 -4.53 5.03 -20.02
CA ILE A 391 -5.09 3.89 -20.74
C ILE A 391 -5.51 4.32 -22.14
N ASP A 392 -5.35 3.43 -23.10
CA ASP A 392 -5.58 3.68 -24.54
C ASP A 392 -6.70 2.83 -25.15
N PHE A 393 -7.24 1.88 -24.39
CA PHE A 393 -8.21 0.89 -24.90
C PHE A 393 -9.68 1.27 -24.67
N SER A 394 -9.97 2.43 -24.06
CA SER A 394 -11.33 2.91 -23.85
C SER A 394 -11.57 4.23 -24.59
N LYS A 395 -12.73 4.37 -25.18
CA LYS A 395 -13.21 5.60 -25.81
C LYS A 395 -14.21 6.38 -24.93
N ARG A 396 -14.49 5.87 -23.74
CA ARG A 396 -15.42 6.48 -22.79
C ARG A 396 -14.96 7.91 -22.41
N LYS A 397 -15.88 8.85 -22.42
CA LYS A 397 -15.62 10.25 -22.04
C LYS A 397 -16.11 10.60 -20.64
N LYS A 398 -17.20 9.93 -20.17
CA LYS A 398 -17.78 10.22 -18.84
C LYS A 398 -16.94 9.62 -17.75
N PRO A 399 -16.74 10.34 -16.62
CA PRO A 399 -16.06 9.78 -15.44
C PRO A 399 -16.78 8.55 -14.92
N LEU A 400 -16.00 7.65 -14.29
CA LEU A 400 -16.50 6.41 -13.72
C LEU A 400 -15.77 6.14 -12.39
N LEU A 401 -16.50 5.59 -11.42
CA LEU A 401 -15.96 5.25 -10.10
C LEU A 401 -16.08 3.74 -9.86
N ALA A 402 -14.96 3.08 -9.52
CA ALA A 402 -14.94 1.72 -9.00
C ALA A 402 -14.72 1.74 -7.50
N LEU A 403 -15.65 1.14 -6.76
CA LEU A 403 -15.70 1.20 -5.29
C LEU A 403 -14.75 0.20 -4.61
N GLY A 404 -14.33 -0.86 -5.32
CA GLY A 404 -13.49 -1.92 -4.76
C GLY A 404 -14.24 -2.89 -3.84
N ALA A 405 -13.49 -3.59 -2.98
CA ALA A 405 -14.02 -4.49 -1.96
C ALA A 405 -14.22 -3.78 -0.60
N GLU A 406 -14.87 -4.45 0.33
CA GLU A 406 -15.07 -3.93 1.70
C GLU A 406 -13.78 -3.95 2.53
N LEU A 407 -12.96 -5.01 2.36
CA LEU A 407 -11.68 -5.16 3.06
C LEU A 407 -10.53 -4.56 2.24
N LYS A 408 -9.51 -4.01 2.94
CA LYS A 408 -8.32 -3.41 2.31
C LYS A 408 -8.66 -2.44 1.17
N ASN A 409 -9.74 -1.71 1.34
CA ASN A 409 -10.34 -0.90 0.30
C ASN A 409 -9.37 0.11 -0.32
N LYS A 410 -9.57 0.29 -1.62
CA LYS A 410 -9.19 1.44 -2.46
C LYS A 410 -10.30 1.66 -3.45
N PHE A 411 -10.46 2.88 -3.92
CA PHE A 411 -11.27 3.16 -5.10
C PHE A 411 -10.40 3.53 -6.31
N VAL A 412 -10.97 3.39 -7.50
CA VAL A 412 -10.36 3.83 -8.74
C VAL A 412 -11.32 4.74 -9.47
N ILE A 413 -10.82 5.91 -9.89
CA ILE A 413 -11.57 6.86 -10.73
C ILE A 413 -11.00 6.83 -12.14
N PHE A 414 -11.87 6.67 -13.13
CA PHE A 414 -11.55 6.89 -14.53
C PHE A 414 -12.03 8.28 -14.97
N TYR A 415 -11.16 9.04 -15.61
CA TYR A 415 -11.48 10.29 -16.28
C TYR A 415 -10.40 10.62 -17.32
N GLU A 416 -10.82 11.15 -18.47
CA GLU A 416 -9.89 11.60 -19.54
C GLU A 416 -8.78 10.61 -19.91
N ASN A 417 -9.15 9.35 -20.10
CA ASN A 417 -8.22 8.25 -20.39
C ASN A 417 -7.15 8.00 -19.32
N LYS A 418 -7.44 8.41 -18.09
CA LYS A 418 -6.58 8.17 -16.92
C LYS A 418 -7.32 7.37 -15.87
N LEU A 419 -6.59 6.50 -15.19
CA LEU A 419 -7.02 5.87 -13.94
C LEU A 419 -6.31 6.57 -12.78
N LEU A 420 -7.09 7.07 -11.83
CA LEU A 420 -6.61 7.53 -10.54
C LEU A 420 -6.88 6.42 -9.52
N ILE A 421 -5.82 5.86 -8.94
CA ILE A 421 -5.90 4.83 -7.90
C ILE A 421 -5.66 5.51 -6.55
N SER A 422 -6.65 5.42 -5.66
CA SER A 422 -6.57 6.06 -4.34
C SER A 422 -5.44 5.48 -3.47
N PRO A 423 -4.96 6.19 -2.43
CA PRO A 423 -4.25 5.57 -1.32
C PRO A 423 -5.08 4.44 -0.68
N TYR A 424 -4.40 3.58 0.07
CA TYR A 424 -5.05 2.57 0.90
C TYR A 424 -5.98 3.23 1.92
N ILE A 425 -7.21 2.77 2.02
CA ILE A 425 -8.24 3.33 2.90
C ILE A 425 -8.41 2.45 4.13
N GLY A 426 -8.59 1.15 3.97
CA GLY A 426 -8.78 0.20 5.05
C GLY A 426 -10.08 -0.61 4.93
N ASP A 427 -10.60 -1.07 6.06
CA ASP A 427 -11.77 -1.94 6.08
C ASP A 427 -13.06 -1.10 6.28
N LEU A 428 -13.90 -1.02 5.25
CA LEU A 428 -15.11 -0.20 5.22
C LEU A 428 -16.25 -0.67 6.16
N LYS A 429 -16.01 -1.71 6.97
CA LYS A 429 -16.89 -2.09 8.08
C LYS A 429 -16.92 -1.04 9.19
N SER A 430 -15.82 -0.33 9.39
CA SER A 430 -15.70 0.76 10.35
C SER A 430 -16.30 2.06 9.78
N LEU A 431 -17.08 2.78 10.59
CA LEU A 431 -17.62 4.10 10.23
C LEU A 431 -16.49 5.09 9.94
N ASP A 432 -15.43 5.13 10.74
CA ASP A 432 -14.27 6.02 10.52
C ASP A 432 -13.60 5.78 9.17
N THR A 433 -13.52 4.52 8.76
CA THR A 433 -12.92 4.19 7.46
C THR A 433 -13.85 4.58 6.31
N ARG A 434 -15.18 4.51 6.50
CA ARG A 434 -16.15 5.05 5.54
C ARG A 434 -16.06 6.57 5.44
N GLU A 435 -15.98 7.28 6.57
CA GLU A 435 -15.79 8.75 6.58
C GLU A 435 -14.50 9.14 5.85
N ARG A 436 -13.41 8.38 6.07
CA ARG A 436 -12.16 8.59 5.31
C ARG A 436 -12.35 8.35 3.82
N PHE A 437 -13.08 7.30 3.44
CA PHE A 437 -13.40 7.01 2.04
C PHE A 437 -14.15 8.19 1.41
N GLU A 438 -15.21 8.67 2.05
CA GLU A 438 -16.03 9.80 1.60
C GLU A 438 -15.23 11.11 1.51
N LYS A 439 -14.45 11.43 2.53
CA LYS A 439 -13.56 12.60 2.57
C LYS A 439 -12.57 12.59 1.41
N LEU A 440 -11.93 11.43 1.18
CA LEU A 440 -10.94 11.29 0.12
C LEU A 440 -11.59 11.30 -1.28
N LEU A 441 -12.74 10.68 -1.44
CA LEU A 441 -13.50 10.70 -2.68
C LEU A 441 -13.98 12.13 -3.01
N SER A 442 -14.54 12.85 -2.03
CA SER A 442 -14.96 14.25 -2.16
C SER A 442 -13.79 15.16 -2.53
N PHE A 443 -12.64 14.99 -1.88
CA PHE A 443 -11.42 15.70 -2.24
C PHE A 443 -11.04 15.55 -3.72
N PHE A 444 -11.07 14.34 -4.27
CA PHE A 444 -10.73 14.13 -5.69
C PHE A 444 -11.86 14.63 -6.63
N LYS A 445 -13.12 14.49 -6.23
CA LYS A 445 -14.26 15.04 -6.99
C LYS A 445 -14.12 16.55 -7.16
N GLU A 446 -13.91 17.27 -6.06
CA GLU A 446 -13.74 18.72 -6.05
C GLU A 446 -12.47 19.15 -6.80
N LEU A 447 -11.36 18.42 -6.57
CA LEU A 447 -10.08 18.73 -7.18
C LEU A 447 -10.12 18.71 -8.71
N TYR A 448 -10.82 17.72 -9.29
CA TYR A 448 -10.88 17.50 -10.72
C TYR A 448 -12.23 17.85 -11.35
N GLY A 449 -13.19 18.33 -10.57
CA GLY A 449 -14.53 18.69 -11.06
C GLY A 449 -15.29 17.47 -11.60
N LEU A 450 -15.27 16.35 -10.89
CA LEU A 450 -15.83 15.09 -11.36
C LEU A 450 -17.24 14.86 -10.81
N GLU A 451 -18.14 14.45 -11.70
CA GLU A 451 -19.47 13.94 -11.37
C GLU A 451 -19.63 12.52 -11.92
N PHE A 452 -20.25 11.64 -11.14
CA PHE A 452 -20.47 10.25 -11.51
C PHE A 452 -21.96 9.99 -11.70
N GLU A 453 -22.32 9.32 -12.79
CA GLU A 453 -23.67 8.80 -13.06
C GLU A 453 -23.72 7.29 -12.74
N GLU A 454 -22.58 6.63 -12.74
CA GLU A 454 -22.43 5.19 -12.63
C GLU A 454 -21.30 4.83 -11.67
N VAL A 455 -21.45 3.69 -10.98
CA VAL A 455 -20.42 3.12 -10.13
C VAL A 455 -20.25 1.62 -10.38
N LEU A 456 -19.01 1.16 -10.28
CA LEU A 456 -18.68 -0.27 -10.30
C LEU A 456 -18.55 -0.75 -8.87
N CYS A 457 -19.15 -1.87 -8.54
CA CYS A 457 -19.14 -2.41 -7.19
C CYS A 457 -18.94 -3.94 -7.20
N ASP A 458 -18.64 -4.50 -6.05
CA ASP A 458 -18.62 -5.95 -5.84
C ASP A 458 -20.04 -6.51 -5.92
N LYS A 459 -20.19 -7.75 -6.39
CA LYS A 459 -21.48 -8.47 -6.41
C LYS A 459 -22.01 -8.83 -5.01
N HIS A 460 -21.22 -8.66 -3.97
CA HIS A 460 -21.60 -9.04 -2.61
C HIS A 460 -22.86 -8.28 -2.16
N PRO A 461 -23.98 -8.98 -1.82
CA PRO A 461 -25.27 -8.32 -1.60
C PRO A 461 -25.34 -7.49 -0.32
N HIS A 462 -24.45 -7.73 0.65
CA HIS A 462 -24.47 -7.13 1.99
C HIS A 462 -23.39 -6.07 2.21
N PHE A 463 -22.74 -5.58 1.16
CA PHE A 463 -21.79 -4.47 1.34
C PHE A 463 -22.53 -3.15 1.51
N GLU A 464 -22.64 -2.70 2.77
CA GLU A 464 -23.43 -1.52 3.17
C GLU A 464 -22.95 -0.24 2.50
N TYR A 465 -21.65 -0.05 2.33
CA TYR A 465 -21.09 1.16 1.71
C TYR A 465 -21.56 1.38 0.25
N VAL A 466 -21.98 0.32 -0.46
CA VAL A 466 -22.54 0.43 -1.82
C VAL A 466 -23.89 1.13 -1.80
N LYS A 467 -24.62 1.06 -0.68
CA LYS A 467 -25.94 1.70 -0.52
C LYS A 467 -25.85 3.23 -0.42
N ASP A 468 -24.69 3.76 -0.03
CA ASP A 468 -24.47 5.21 0.09
C ASP A 468 -24.50 5.93 -1.26
N PHE A 469 -24.27 5.17 -2.36
CA PHE A 469 -24.35 5.68 -3.75
C PHE A 469 -25.77 5.59 -4.32
N LYS A 470 -26.72 6.30 -3.66
CA LYS A 470 -28.11 6.38 -4.11
C LYS A 470 -28.21 7.21 -5.40
N GLY A 471 -29.13 6.80 -6.30
CA GLY A 471 -29.37 7.48 -7.57
C GLY A 471 -28.35 7.21 -8.68
N LEU A 472 -27.25 6.52 -8.39
CA LEU A 472 -26.27 6.13 -9.40
C LEU A 472 -26.60 4.72 -9.95
N ILE A 473 -26.29 4.49 -11.23
CA ILE A 473 -26.38 3.18 -11.85
C ILE A 473 -25.24 2.32 -11.30
N LYS A 474 -25.57 1.14 -10.77
CA LYS A 474 -24.61 0.21 -10.17
C LYS A 474 -24.31 -0.95 -11.10
N HIS A 475 -23.04 -1.20 -11.36
CA HIS A 475 -22.56 -2.33 -12.17
C HIS A 475 -21.84 -3.33 -11.24
N PRO A 476 -22.52 -4.41 -10.81
CA PRO A 476 -21.90 -5.42 -9.97
C PRO A 476 -20.94 -6.30 -10.77
N ILE A 477 -19.71 -6.48 -10.27
CA ILE A 477 -18.65 -7.28 -10.90
C ILE A 477 -18.19 -8.34 -9.92
N SER A 478 -17.99 -9.57 -10.42
CA SER A 478 -17.54 -10.72 -9.62
C SER A 478 -16.18 -10.43 -8.95
N HIS A 479 -16.08 -10.70 -7.65
CA HIS A 479 -14.90 -10.47 -6.83
C HIS A 479 -13.65 -11.14 -7.41
N HIS A 480 -13.70 -12.46 -7.63
CA HIS A 480 -12.56 -13.23 -8.12
C HIS A 480 -12.19 -12.89 -9.57
N TYR A 481 -13.18 -12.50 -10.36
CA TYR A 481 -12.90 -12.01 -11.71
C TYR A 481 -12.25 -10.62 -11.68
N ALA A 482 -12.58 -9.76 -10.73
CA ALA A 482 -11.87 -8.50 -10.54
C ALA A 482 -10.41 -8.73 -10.12
N HIS A 483 -10.12 -9.70 -9.25
CA HIS A 483 -8.74 -10.14 -8.97
C HIS A 483 -8.00 -10.58 -10.23
N PHE A 484 -8.64 -11.41 -11.04
CA PHE A 484 -8.09 -11.87 -12.32
C PHE A 484 -7.80 -10.68 -13.25
N CYS A 485 -8.76 -9.77 -13.44
CA CYS A 485 -8.64 -8.64 -14.35
C CYS A 485 -7.52 -7.66 -13.92
N ALA A 486 -7.36 -7.40 -12.62
CA ALA A 486 -6.27 -6.55 -12.12
C ALA A 486 -4.90 -7.14 -12.44
N ALA A 487 -4.71 -8.45 -12.21
CA ALA A 487 -3.48 -9.15 -12.50
C ALA A 487 -3.23 -9.31 -14.01
N TYR A 488 -4.29 -9.58 -14.78
CA TYR A 488 -4.22 -9.66 -16.23
C TYR A 488 -3.75 -8.33 -16.85
N PHE A 489 -4.28 -7.22 -16.35
CA PHE A 489 -3.90 -5.88 -16.79
C PHE A 489 -2.44 -5.56 -16.47
N GLU A 490 -1.98 -5.79 -15.23
CA GLU A 490 -0.59 -5.56 -14.85
C GLU A 490 0.38 -6.45 -15.64
N GLY A 491 0.03 -7.72 -15.83
CA GLY A 491 0.81 -8.70 -16.61
C GLY A 491 0.79 -8.45 -18.11
N SER A 492 0.00 -7.47 -18.58
CA SER A 492 -0.12 -7.11 -20.01
C SER A 492 -0.46 -8.30 -20.92
N PHE A 493 -1.25 -9.24 -20.43
CA PHE A 493 -1.69 -10.39 -21.22
C PHE A 493 -2.54 -9.96 -22.43
N LYS A 494 -2.46 -10.74 -23.51
CA LYS A 494 -3.18 -10.44 -24.77
C LYS A 494 -4.15 -11.53 -25.20
N LYS A 495 -4.01 -12.74 -24.63
CA LYS A 495 -4.82 -13.92 -24.96
C LYS A 495 -5.55 -14.41 -23.72
N ARG A 496 -6.63 -15.18 -23.92
CA ARG A 496 -7.28 -15.89 -22.81
C ARG A 496 -6.23 -16.73 -22.07
N THR A 497 -6.17 -16.56 -20.75
CA THR A 497 -5.11 -17.08 -19.90
C THR A 497 -5.73 -17.86 -18.74
N LEU A 498 -5.06 -18.92 -18.30
CA LEU A 498 -5.39 -19.63 -17.08
C LEU A 498 -4.92 -18.82 -15.88
N GLY A 499 -5.81 -18.64 -14.89
CA GLY A 499 -5.50 -17.94 -13.66
C GLY A 499 -5.91 -18.75 -12.43
N PHE A 500 -4.98 -18.90 -11.49
CA PHE A 500 -5.30 -19.39 -10.14
C PHE A 500 -5.62 -18.17 -9.26
N ILE A 501 -6.87 -18.09 -8.78
CA ILE A 501 -7.37 -16.97 -7.98
C ILE A 501 -7.66 -17.50 -6.58
N PHE A 502 -6.61 -17.47 -5.73
CA PHE A 502 -6.65 -18.06 -4.39
C PHE A 502 -6.69 -16.98 -3.31
N ASP A 503 -7.82 -16.91 -2.63
CA ASP A 503 -8.12 -15.84 -1.70
C ASP A 503 -8.82 -16.32 -0.41
N GLY A 504 -9.06 -15.41 0.50
CA GLY A 504 -9.73 -15.64 1.77
C GLY A 504 -11.23 -15.86 1.63
N THR A 505 -11.93 -14.91 1.04
CA THR A 505 -13.37 -14.97 0.83
C THR A 505 -13.82 -13.95 -0.22
N GLY A 506 -14.70 -14.35 -1.12
CA GLY A 506 -15.40 -13.45 -2.03
C GLY A 506 -16.74 -14.06 -2.43
N TYR A 507 -17.71 -13.24 -2.83
CA TYR A 507 -19.01 -13.69 -3.26
C TYR A 507 -18.96 -14.25 -4.68
N GLY A 508 -19.32 -15.52 -4.84
CA GLY A 508 -19.33 -16.22 -6.12
C GLY A 508 -20.59 -15.98 -6.93
N ASP A 509 -20.53 -16.27 -8.24
CA ASP A 509 -21.67 -16.13 -9.15
C ASP A 509 -22.80 -17.15 -8.86
N ASP A 510 -22.47 -18.23 -8.14
CA ASP A 510 -23.41 -19.27 -7.68
C ASP A 510 -23.99 -18.98 -6.27
N GLY A 511 -23.72 -17.81 -5.70
CA GLY A 511 -24.16 -17.41 -4.36
C GLY A 511 -23.37 -18.06 -3.23
N ARG A 512 -22.28 -18.80 -3.52
CA ARG A 512 -21.41 -19.42 -2.52
C ARG A 512 -20.19 -18.54 -2.24
N ILE A 513 -19.49 -18.86 -1.16
CA ILE A 513 -18.22 -18.19 -0.82
C ILE A 513 -17.09 -18.84 -1.62
N TRP A 514 -16.55 -18.10 -2.56
CA TRP A 514 -15.39 -18.49 -3.34
C TRP A 514 -14.07 -18.09 -2.67
N GLY A 515 -12.95 -18.61 -3.22
CA GLY A 515 -11.59 -18.24 -2.80
C GLY A 515 -10.54 -19.31 -3.14
N GLY A 516 -10.90 -20.31 -3.93
CA GLY A 516 -9.97 -21.33 -4.42
C GLY A 516 -10.25 -21.65 -5.90
N GLU A 517 -10.32 -20.61 -6.74
CA GLU A 517 -10.88 -20.68 -8.09
C GLU A 517 -9.80 -20.78 -9.16
N ILE A 518 -10.05 -21.58 -10.19
CA ILE A 518 -9.26 -21.60 -11.41
C ILE A 518 -10.13 -21.04 -12.53
N LEU A 519 -9.70 -19.89 -13.06
CA LEU A 519 -10.44 -19.17 -14.11
C LEU A 519 -9.65 -19.18 -15.41
N ARG A 520 -10.33 -19.37 -16.54
CA ARG A 520 -9.76 -19.15 -17.88
C ARG A 520 -10.46 -17.96 -18.52
N GLY A 521 -9.73 -16.89 -18.78
CA GLY A 521 -10.37 -15.67 -19.25
C GLY A 521 -9.44 -14.61 -19.83
N ASP A 522 -10.04 -13.46 -20.10
CA ASP A 522 -9.39 -12.20 -20.48
C ASP A 522 -10.10 -11.03 -19.77
N LEU A 523 -9.94 -9.79 -20.22
CA LEU A 523 -10.66 -8.64 -19.63
C LEU A 523 -12.14 -8.56 -19.98
N LYS A 524 -12.65 -9.38 -20.90
CA LYS A 524 -14.05 -9.33 -21.36
C LYS A 524 -14.92 -10.39 -20.73
N SER A 525 -14.37 -11.59 -20.54
CA SER A 525 -15.13 -12.74 -20.05
C SER A 525 -14.23 -13.78 -19.40
N TYR A 526 -14.82 -14.64 -18.59
CA TYR A 526 -14.14 -15.76 -17.96
C TYR A 526 -15.05 -17.00 -17.89
N GLU A 527 -14.40 -18.13 -17.68
CA GLU A 527 -14.97 -19.41 -17.39
C GLU A 527 -14.32 -19.95 -16.11
N ARG A 528 -15.11 -20.49 -15.19
CA ARG A 528 -14.63 -21.21 -14.01
C ARG A 528 -14.31 -22.65 -14.41
N VAL A 529 -13.03 -22.94 -14.65
CA VAL A 529 -12.59 -24.26 -15.14
C VAL A 529 -12.26 -25.22 -14.00
N GLY A 530 -12.13 -24.74 -12.77
CA GLY A 530 -11.91 -25.56 -11.58
C GLY A 530 -12.03 -24.77 -10.30
N HIS A 531 -12.17 -25.50 -9.19
CA HIS A 531 -12.15 -24.92 -7.83
C HIS A 531 -11.89 -26.00 -6.80
N PHE A 532 -11.49 -25.61 -5.57
CA PHE A 532 -11.46 -26.55 -4.46
C PHE A 532 -12.86 -27.08 -4.14
N GLU A 533 -12.95 -28.36 -3.77
CA GLU A 533 -14.21 -28.95 -3.38
C GLU A 533 -14.91 -28.11 -2.33
N SER A 534 -16.21 -27.83 -2.58
CA SER A 534 -16.97 -26.94 -1.68
C SER A 534 -17.44 -27.70 -0.46
N PHE A 535 -17.12 -27.20 0.71
CA PHE A 535 -17.57 -27.74 1.99
C PHE A 535 -18.48 -26.77 2.73
N LYS A 536 -19.34 -27.30 3.59
CA LYS A 536 -20.22 -26.47 4.43
C LYS A 536 -19.45 -25.77 5.54
N LEU A 537 -19.85 -24.54 5.86
CA LEU A 537 -19.37 -23.82 7.03
C LEU A 537 -20.37 -23.94 8.18
N ILE A 538 -19.90 -24.16 9.41
CA ILE A 538 -20.73 -24.17 10.59
C ILE A 538 -21.35 -22.77 10.82
N ASN A 539 -20.57 -21.70 10.61
CA ASN A 539 -21.02 -20.32 10.71
C ASN A 539 -20.17 -19.38 9.85
N SER A 540 -20.52 -18.10 9.82
CA SER A 540 -19.80 -17.06 9.08
C SER A 540 -18.57 -16.48 9.81
N ASP A 541 -18.27 -16.90 11.06
CA ASP A 541 -17.11 -16.45 11.82
C ASP A 541 -15.82 -17.15 11.34
N VAL A 542 -15.19 -16.57 10.37
CA VAL A 542 -13.93 -17.09 9.79
C VAL A 542 -12.72 -16.99 10.72
N LYS A 543 -12.82 -16.27 11.85
CA LYS A 543 -11.76 -16.22 12.87
C LYS A 543 -11.77 -17.43 13.79
N ASN A 544 -12.90 -18.10 13.93
CA ASN A 544 -13.00 -19.36 14.65
C ASN A 544 -12.53 -20.51 13.76
N ILE A 545 -11.20 -20.69 13.68
CA ILE A 545 -10.58 -21.66 12.79
C ILE A 545 -10.81 -23.12 13.24
N GLN A 546 -11.13 -23.35 14.53
CA GLN A 546 -11.54 -24.66 15.05
C GLN A 546 -12.86 -25.13 14.43
N ASN A 547 -13.83 -24.21 14.25
CA ASN A 547 -15.07 -24.55 13.55
C ASN A 547 -14.83 -24.84 12.05
N LEU A 548 -13.88 -24.17 11.42
CA LEU A 548 -13.48 -24.46 10.03
C LEU A 548 -12.86 -25.87 9.93
N ALA A 549 -11.97 -26.24 10.86
CA ALA A 549 -11.38 -27.57 10.92
C ALA A 549 -12.47 -28.65 11.14
N LEU A 550 -13.39 -28.44 12.09
CA LEU A 550 -14.50 -29.34 12.30
C LEU A 550 -15.39 -29.47 11.04
N SER A 551 -15.64 -28.37 10.32
CA SER A 551 -16.39 -28.39 9.06
C SER A 551 -15.74 -29.33 8.02
N VAL A 552 -14.40 -29.29 7.88
CA VAL A 552 -13.68 -30.17 6.94
C VAL A 552 -13.65 -31.62 7.42
N ILE A 553 -13.48 -31.86 8.74
CA ILE A 553 -13.53 -33.20 9.34
C ILE A 553 -14.89 -33.85 9.06
N LEU A 554 -16.00 -33.09 9.23
CA LEU A 554 -17.35 -33.58 8.95
C LEU A 554 -17.60 -33.77 7.45
N HIS A 555 -17.03 -32.90 6.61
CA HIS A 555 -17.18 -32.99 5.15
C HIS A 555 -16.57 -34.27 4.56
N TYR A 556 -15.41 -34.67 5.06
CA TYR A 556 -14.70 -35.86 4.61
C TYR A 556 -14.92 -37.11 5.46
N ASP A 557 -15.78 -37.03 6.48
CA ASP A 557 -16.05 -38.11 7.44
C ASP A 557 -14.77 -38.65 8.09
N LEU A 558 -13.96 -37.74 8.66
CA LEU A 558 -12.67 -38.05 9.29
C LEU A 558 -12.75 -38.08 10.83
N LYS A 559 -13.91 -38.42 11.40
CA LYS A 559 -14.12 -38.40 12.85
C LYS A 559 -13.21 -39.41 13.58
N GLU A 560 -13.00 -40.56 12.99
CA GLU A 560 -12.14 -41.61 13.56
C GLU A 560 -10.68 -41.15 13.63
N GLU A 561 -10.17 -40.54 12.57
CA GLU A 561 -8.79 -40.05 12.51
C GLU A 561 -8.60 -38.79 13.36
N ALA A 562 -9.66 -38.01 13.57
CA ALA A 562 -9.63 -36.74 14.30
C ALA A 562 -9.96 -36.88 15.81
N THR A 563 -9.89 -38.08 16.38
CA THR A 563 -10.29 -38.35 17.79
C THR A 563 -9.57 -37.42 18.77
N GLU A 564 -8.28 -37.21 18.62
CA GLU A 564 -7.50 -36.30 19.47
C GLU A 564 -7.99 -34.84 19.34
N PHE A 565 -8.16 -34.36 18.12
CA PHE A 565 -8.67 -33.00 17.86
C PHE A 565 -10.09 -32.81 18.44
N LEU A 566 -10.97 -33.77 18.23
CA LEU A 566 -12.36 -33.73 18.71
C LEU A 566 -12.46 -33.79 20.24
N SER A 567 -11.55 -34.51 20.90
CA SER A 567 -11.50 -34.62 22.38
C SER A 567 -11.27 -33.27 23.08
N LYS A 568 -10.67 -32.29 22.36
CA LYS A 568 -10.44 -30.93 22.84
C LYS A 568 -11.71 -30.05 22.80
N ILE A 569 -12.77 -30.52 22.16
CA ILE A 569 -14.05 -29.82 22.08
C ILE A 569 -15.03 -30.44 23.10
N PRO A 570 -15.59 -29.68 24.04
CA PRO A 570 -16.56 -30.22 24.98
C PRO A 570 -17.72 -30.98 24.28
N SER A 571 -18.07 -32.15 24.72
CA SER A 571 -19.03 -33.07 24.03
C SER A 571 -20.41 -32.45 23.72
N ILE A 572 -20.89 -31.60 24.61
CA ILE A 572 -22.16 -30.86 24.40
C ILE A 572 -21.99 -29.84 23.26
N LYS A 573 -20.86 -29.11 23.26
CA LYS A 573 -20.55 -28.13 22.20
C LYS A 573 -20.38 -28.83 20.85
N LEU A 574 -19.65 -29.96 20.80
CA LEU A 574 -19.46 -30.74 19.59
C LEU A 574 -20.79 -31.18 18.97
N ARG A 575 -21.69 -31.79 19.75
CA ARG A 575 -23.02 -32.19 19.29
C ARG A 575 -23.85 -31.03 18.75
N ASN A 576 -23.75 -29.85 19.37
CA ASN A 576 -24.46 -28.67 18.89
C ASN A 576 -23.86 -28.17 17.57
N LEU A 577 -22.53 -28.15 17.44
CA LEU A 577 -21.85 -27.74 16.21
C LEU A 577 -22.14 -28.71 15.04
N GLU A 578 -22.21 -30.02 15.29
CA GLU A 578 -22.61 -31.02 14.28
C GLU A 578 -24.04 -30.76 13.78
N LYS A 579 -24.98 -30.48 14.67
CA LYS A 579 -26.37 -30.13 14.28
C LYS A 579 -26.41 -28.82 13.46
N ILE A 580 -25.61 -27.81 13.83
CA ILE A 580 -25.52 -26.58 13.07
C ILE A 580 -24.95 -26.87 11.68
N TYR A 581 -23.90 -27.68 11.58
CA TYR A 581 -23.30 -28.08 10.31
C TYR A 581 -24.30 -28.80 9.39
N GLU A 582 -25.07 -29.76 9.92
CA GLU A 582 -26.10 -30.49 9.17
C GLU A 582 -27.12 -29.54 8.52
N ASN A 583 -27.54 -28.51 9.26
CA ASN A 583 -28.55 -27.53 8.82
C ASN A 583 -27.96 -26.32 8.10
N SER A 584 -26.63 -26.19 8.00
CA SER A 584 -26.01 -25.07 7.34
C SER A 584 -26.21 -25.07 5.83
N THR A 585 -26.49 -23.90 5.28
CA THR A 585 -26.58 -23.64 3.82
C THR A 585 -25.39 -22.84 3.30
N LEU A 586 -24.43 -22.51 4.16
CA LEU A 586 -23.23 -21.78 3.79
C LEU A 586 -22.19 -22.74 3.23
N TYR A 587 -21.74 -22.52 2.00
CA TYR A 587 -20.69 -23.31 1.36
C TYR A 587 -19.51 -22.44 0.96
N THR A 588 -18.29 -23.01 1.02
CA THR A 588 -17.07 -22.34 0.56
C THR A 588 -16.15 -23.28 -0.22
N SER A 589 -15.52 -22.73 -1.26
CA SER A 589 -14.38 -23.31 -1.98
C SER A 589 -13.05 -22.59 -1.66
N SER A 590 -13.04 -21.73 -0.63
CA SER A 590 -11.91 -20.86 -0.31
C SER A 590 -10.68 -21.61 0.17
N LEU A 591 -9.56 -21.44 -0.54
CA LEU A 591 -8.27 -21.95 -0.11
C LEU A 591 -7.78 -21.27 1.18
N GLY A 592 -8.08 -19.98 1.37
CA GLY A 592 -7.79 -19.29 2.64
C GLY A 592 -8.47 -19.96 3.83
N ARG A 593 -9.73 -20.40 3.70
CA ARG A 593 -10.46 -21.13 4.75
C ARG A 593 -9.93 -22.55 4.95
N ILE A 594 -9.47 -23.19 3.86
CA ILE A 594 -8.80 -24.50 3.94
C ILE A 594 -7.48 -24.36 4.72
N ILE A 595 -6.69 -23.33 4.46
CA ILE A 595 -5.43 -23.03 5.18
C ILE A 595 -5.74 -22.76 6.66
N ASP A 596 -6.78 -22.00 6.98
CA ASP A 596 -7.16 -21.70 8.36
C ASP A 596 -7.61 -22.97 9.11
N ALA A 597 -8.42 -23.82 8.47
CA ALA A 597 -8.84 -25.11 9.02
C ALA A 597 -7.63 -26.06 9.26
N PHE A 598 -6.73 -26.15 8.27
CA PHE A 598 -5.49 -26.91 8.38
C PHE A 598 -4.62 -26.42 9.56
N GLY A 599 -4.47 -25.08 9.67
CA GLY A 599 -3.67 -24.49 10.74
C GLY A 599 -4.26 -24.70 12.13
N SER A 600 -5.61 -24.80 12.26
CA SER A 600 -6.25 -25.13 13.52
C SER A 600 -5.79 -26.52 14.05
N ILE A 601 -5.67 -27.49 13.16
CA ILE A 601 -5.23 -28.85 13.52
C ILE A 601 -3.73 -28.84 13.81
N VAL A 602 -2.92 -28.36 12.86
CA VAL A 602 -1.45 -28.47 12.90
C VAL A 602 -0.81 -27.64 14.02
N PHE A 603 -1.39 -26.47 14.33
CA PHE A 603 -0.85 -25.55 15.34
C PHE A 603 -1.66 -25.52 16.64
N ASP A 604 -2.67 -26.36 16.77
CA ASP A 604 -3.57 -26.44 17.95
C ASP A 604 -4.17 -25.07 18.33
N LEU A 605 -4.75 -24.39 17.35
CA LEU A 605 -5.34 -23.05 17.51
C LEU A 605 -6.86 -23.10 17.36
N THR A 606 -7.57 -22.45 18.27
CA THR A 606 -9.04 -22.32 18.19
C THR A 606 -9.46 -21.12 17.35
N HIS A 607 -8.66 -20.03 17.38
CA HIS A 607 -8.96 -18.76 16.71
C HIS A 607 -7.72 -18.15 16.05
N SER A 608 -7.93 -17.50 14.93
CA SER A 608 -6.91 -16.62 14.33
C SER A 608 -7.05 -15.20 14.90
N SER A 609 -5.95 -14.61 15.34
CA SER A 609 -5.92 -13.25 15.91
C SER A 609 -5.83 -12.15 14.86
N TYR A 610 -5.36 -12.48 13.67
CA TYR A 610 -5.23 -11.55 12.54
C TYR A 610 -5.21 -12.29 11.21
N GLU A 611 -5.56 -11.60 10.15
CA GLU A 611 -5.58 -12.14 8.80
C GLU A 611 -4.18 -12.62 8.35
N ALA A 612 -4.14 -13.73 7.62
CA ALA A 612 -2.92 -14.41 7.15
C ALA A 612 -1.99 -14.96 8.25
N GLN A 613 -2.45 -15.03 9.52
CA GLN A 613 -1.65 -15.60 10.62
C GLN A 613 -1.18 -17.01 10.28
N ILE A 614 -2.07 -17.88 9.87
CA ILE A 614 -1.77 -19.28 9.57
C ILE A 614 -0.80 -19.38 8.40
N GLY A 615 -1.00 -18.60 7.33
CA GLY A 615 -0.08 -18.56 6.19
C GLY A 615 1.35 -18.22 6.58
N LEU A 616 1.55 -17.25 7.48
CA LEU A 616 2.87 -16.88 8.00
C LEU A 616 3.47 -17.95 8.91
N MET A 617 2.65 -18.65 9.70
CA MET A 617 3.09 -19.77 10.51
C MET A 617 3.51 -20.98 9.63
N CYS A 618 2.77 -21.23 8.55
CA CYS A 618 3.16 -22.23 7.55
C CYS A 618 4.49 -21.87 6.89
N GLU A 619 4.74 -20.61 6.54
CA GLU A 619 6.02 -20.20 5.98
C GLU A 619 7.21 -20.50 6.91
N LYS A 620 7.03 -20.29 8.22
CA LYS A 620 8.05 -20.62 9.24
C LYS A 620 8.31 -22.11 9.38
N MET A 621 7.25 -22.93 9.26
CA MET A 621 7.32 -24.39 9.51
C MET A 621 7.72 -25.19 8.27
N TYR A 622 7.71 -24.57 7.09
CA TYR A 622 8.14 -25.23 5.84
C TYR A 622 9.60 -25.64 5.90
N ASP A 623 9.88 -26.91 5.57
CA ASP A 623 11.23 -27.48 5.50
C ASP A 623 11.55 -27.90 4.05
N ASP A 624 12.43 -27.16 3.40
CA ASP A 624 12.82 -27.36 2.00
C ASP A 624 13.70 -28.61 1.75
N ARG A 625 14.15 -29.26 2.82
CA ARG A 625 14.90 -30.53 2.78
C ARG A 625 13.99 -31.74 2.63
N LEU A 626 12.71 -31.58 2.98
CA LEU A 626 11.72 -32.65 2.87
C LEU A 626 11.20 -32.75 1.44
N ASN A 627 11.54 -33.82 0.75
CA ASN A 627 10.96 -34.14 -0.56
C ASN A 627 9.66 -34.94 -0.39
N PHE A 628 8.61 -34.24 0.07
CA PHE A 628 7.33 -34.85 0.40
C PHE A 628 6.18 -33.93 -0.04
N SER A 629 5.08 -34.53 -0.53
CA SER A 629 3.85 -33.80 -0.91
C SER A 629 2.61 -34.65 -0.76
N TYR A 630 1.52 -34.06 -0.28
CA TYR A 630 0.19 -34.67 -0.36
C TYR A 630 -0.35 -34.54 -1.79
N LYS A 631 -1.16 -35.50 -2.21
CA LYS A 631 -1.79 -35.48 -3.53
C LYS A 631 -3.11 -34.71 -3.49
N LEU A 632 -3.23 -33.70 -4.32
CA LEU A 632 -4.49 -33.03 -4.64
C LEU A 632 -5.04 -33.66 -5.92
N ARG A 633 -6.28 -34.15 -5.89
CA ARG A 633 -6.89 -34.85 -7.02
C ARG A 633 -7.93 -33.95 -7.70
N PHE A 634 -7.84 -33.81 -9.02
CA PHE A 634 -8.82 -33.07 -9.78
C PHE A 634 -9.82 -34.03 -10.44
N LYS A 635 -11.10 -33.82 -10.16
CA LYS A 635 -12.20 -34.62 -10.75
C LYS A 635 -13.47 -33.78 -10.85
N ASN A 636 -14.13 -33.84 -12.02
CA ASN A 636 -15.39 -33.14 -12.25
C ASN A 636 -15.33 -31.62 -11.93
N GLY A 637 -14.22 -30.94 -12.29
CA GLY A 637 -14.03 -29.52 -12.01
C GLY A 637 -13.66 -29.16 -10.57
N GLN A 638 -13.47 -30.16 -9.69
CA GLN A 638 -13.19 -29.97 -8.27
C GLN A 638 -11.85 -30.55 -7.86
N ILE A 639 -11.18 -29.85 -6.92
CA ILE A 639 -9.92 -30.25 -6.32
C ILE A 639 -10.23 -30.88 -4.95
N ASP A 640 -10.06 -32.18 -4.84
CA ASP A 640 -10.14 -32.92 -3.58
C ASP A 640 -8.85 -32.69 -2.76
N PHE A 641 -9.01 -32.30 -1.49
CA PHE A 641 -7.93 -32.01 -0.56
C PHE A 641 -7.94 -32.89 0.69
N ARG A 642 -8.65 -34.02 0.66
CA ARG A 642 -8.78 -34.98 1.80
C ARG A 642 -7.43 -35.42 2.35
N GLU A 643 -6.46 -35.75 1.46
CA GLU A 643 -5.13 -36.20 1.88
C GLU A 643 -4.37 -35.16 2.72
N VAL A 644 -4.59 -33.86 2.47
CA VAL A 644 -3.99 -32.78 3.27
C VAL A 644 -4.46 -32.85 4.72
N PHE A 645 -5.75 -33.11 4.96
CA PHE A 645 -6.31 -33.18 6.30
C PHE A 645 -5.99 -34.50 7.01
N LEU A 646 -5.91 -35.61 6.29
CA LEU A 646 -5.39 -36.85 6.83
C LEU A 646 -3.93 -36.69 7.31
N GLY A 647 -3.12 -35.96 6.54
CA GLY A 647 -1.76 -35.62 6.93
C GLY A 647 -1.72 -34.66 8.13
N ALA A 648 -2.55 -33.62 8.13
CA ALA A 648 -2.63 -32.69 9.25
C ALA A 648 -2.95 -33.35 10.59
N LEU A 649 -3.75 -34.43 10.57
CA LEU A 649 -4.12 -35.21 11.76
C LEU A 649 -3.06 -36.22 12.22
N LYS A 650 -2.10 -36.59 11.36
CA LYS A 650 -1.15 -37.70 11.61
C LYS A 650 0.31 -37.28 11.64
N ASP A 651 0.69 -36.31 10.83
CA ASP A 651 2.08 -35.92 10.63
C ASP A 651 2.48 -34.75 11.57
N GLU A 652 3.77 -34.67 11.88
CA GLU A 652 4.32 -33.52 12.58
C GLU A 652 4.16 -32.23 11.76
N ALA A 653 4.03 -31.09 12.43
CA ALA A 653 3.72 -29.79 11.83
C ALA A 653 4.58 -29.41 10.63
N SER A 654 5.91 -29.63 10.71
CA SER A 654 6.82 -29.32 9.59
C SER A 654 6.55 -30.20 8.37
N ARG A 655 6.32 -31.51 8.58
CA ARG A 655 6.00 -32.44 7.51
C ARG A 655 4.63 -32.16 6.90
N ALA A 656 3.63 -31.90 7.73
CA ALA A 656 2.29 -31.58 7.28
C ALA A 656 2.26 -30.30 6.42
N VAL A 657 2.90 -29.23 6.89
CA VAL A 657 3.00 -27.95 6.16
C VAL A 657 3.76 -28.12 4.85
N THR A 658 4.90 -28.83 4.88
CA THR A 658 5.70 -29.07 3.68
C THR A 658 4.93 -29.91 2.66
N GLY A 659 4.25 -30.96 3.12
CA GLY A 659 3.39 -31.80 2.29
C GLY A 659 2.26 -31.03 1.61
N PHE A 660 1.62 -30.13 2.34
CA PHE A 660 0.54 -29.31 1.79
C PHE A 660 1.05 -28.30 0.75
N LEU A 661 2.07 -27.49 1.06
CA LEU A 661 2.57 -26.47 0.13
C LEU A 661 3.20 -27.10 -1.12
N ASN A 662 3.94 -28.19 -0.98
CA ASN A 662 4.48 -28.93 -2.12
C ASN A 662 3.37 -29.59 -2.96
N GLY A 663 2.34 -30.13 -2.31
CA GLY A 663 1.17 -30.72 -2.98
C GLY A 663 0.42 -29.70 -3.81
N LEU A 664 0.16 -28.52 -3.24
CA LEU A 664 -0.47 -27.41 -3.95
C LEU A 664 0.37 -26.97 -5.14
N ALA A 665 1.68 -26.83 -4.99
CA ALA A 665 2.57 -26.43 -6.07
C ALA A 665 2.65 -27.49 -7.18
N ASN A 666 2.67 -28.79 -6.84
CA ASN A 666 2.64 -29.88 -7.81
C ASN A 666 1.35 -29.85 -8.61
N PHE A 667 0.21 -29.72 -7.92
CA PHE A 667 -1.10 -29.61 -8.57
C PHE A 667 -1.15 -28.44 -9.56
N MET A 668 -0.69 -27.26 -9.16
CA MET A 668 -0.68 -26.09 -10.04
C MET A 668 0.21 -26.29 -11.26
N LEU A 669 1.38 -26.93 -11.08
CA LEU A 669 2.29 -27.24 -12.18
C LEU A 669 1.67 -28.24 -13.16
N GLU A 670 1.09 -29.34 -12.67
CA GLU A 670 0.42 -30.34 -13.48
C GLU A 670 -0.80 -29.75 -14.23
N PHE A 671 -1.64 -28.99 -13.53
CA PHE A 671 -2.85 -28.40 -14.11
C PHE A 671 -2.56 -27.33 -15.17
N SER A 672 -1.41 -26.66 -15.09
CA SER A 672 -0.99 -25.64 -16.05
C SER A 672 -0.61 -26.19 -17.42
N GLU A 673 -0.30 -27.51 -17.52
CA GLU A 673 0.13 -28.17 -18.77
C GLU A 673 1.27 -27.42 -19.49
N GLY A 674 2.11 -26.70 -18.74
CA GLY A 674 3.23 -25.90 -19.27
C GLY A 674 2.84 -24.52 -19.83
N GLU A 675 1.58 -24.13 -19.79
CA GLU A 675 1.19 -22.76 -20.18
C GLU A 675 1.57 -21.74 -19.09
N ARG A 676 1.85 -20.51 -19.51
CA ARG A 676 2.05 -19.40 -18.60
C ARG A 676 0.75 -19.01 -17.92
N VAL A 677 0.74 -19.08 -16.58
CA VAL A 677 -0.45 -18.83 -15.77
C VAL A 677 -0.40 -17.49 -15.03
N LEU A 678 -1.58 -17.03 -14.62
CA LEU A 678 -1.76 -15.84 -13.81
C LEU A 678 -2.09 -16.25 -12.37
N LEU A 679 -1.44 -15.62 -11.38
CA LEU A 679 -1.69 -15.84 -9.96
C LEU A 679 -2.25 -14.56 -9.33
N SER A 680 -3.38 -14.65 -8.62
CA SER A 680 -3.97 -13.52 -7.90
C SER A 680 -4.78 -14.00 -6.68
N GLY A 681 -5.11 -13.07 -5.77
CA GLY A 681 -5.73 -13.35 -4.48
C GLY A 681 -4.72 -13.36 -3.34
N GLY A 682 -5.20 -13.16 -2.11
CA GLY A 682 -4.36 -12.96 -0.92
C GLY A 682 -3.41 -14.10 -0.57
N VAL A 683 -3.72 -15.34 -0.99
CA VAL A 683 -2.88 -16.52 -0.74
C VAL A 683 -1.52 -16.38 -1.43
N PHE A 684 -1.45 -15.74 -2.59
CA PHE A 684 -0.18 -15.53 -3.31
C PHE A 684 0.73 -14.43 -2.72
N GLN A 685 0.36 -13.85 -1.57
CA GLN A 685 1.30 -13.09 -0.76
C GLN A 685 2.26 -13.99 0.04
N ASN A 686 2.03 -15.30 0.07
CA ASN A 686 2.90 -16.30 0.69
C ASN A 686 4.20 -16.45 -0.11
N LYS A 687 5.30 -15.94 0.48
CA LYS A 687 6.64 -15.96 -0.14
C LYS A 687 7.16 -17.39 -0.37
N THR A 688 6.86 -18.29 0.54
CA THR A 688 7.31 -19.70 0.46
C THR A 688 6.65 -20.42 -0.69
N LEU A 689 5.32 -20.28 -0.86
CA LEU A 689 4.60 -20.87 -1.99
C LEU A 689 5.16 -20.39 -3.33
N LEU A 690 5.37 -19.08 -3.49
CA LEU A 690 5.93 -18.53 -4.73
C LEU A 690 7.36 -18.99 -5.00
N LYS A 691 8.18 -19.19 -3.97
CA LYS A 691 9.52 -19.78 -4.11
C LYS A 691 9.46 -21.24 -4.56
N ILE A 692 8.53 -22.04 -4.01
CA ILE A 692 8.31 -23.43 -4.41
C ILE A 692 7.90 -23.49 -5.88
N LEU A 693 6.92 -22.71 -6.30
CA LEU A 693 6.44 -22.64 -7.68
C LEU A 693 7.57 -22.28 -8.65
N HIS A 694 8.38 -21.27 -8.29
CA HIS A 694 9.54 -20.88 -9.09
C HIS A 694 10.59 -22.01 -9.18
N LYS A 695 10.93 -22.65 -8.06
CA LYS A 695 11.90 -23.76 -8.01
C LYS A 695 11.43 -24.97 -8.84
N LYS A 696 10.11 -25.21 -8.90
CA LYS A 696 9.51 -26.28 -9.70
C LYS A 696 9.36 -25.93 -11.19
N GLY A 697 9.68 -24.70 -11.59
CA GLY A 697 9.68 -24.28 -12.99
C GLY A 697 8.29 -23.90 -13.54
N LEU A 698 7.30 -23.61 -12.70
CA LEU A 698 6.03 -23.04 -13.18
C LEU A 698 6.29 -21.69 -13.84
N ASP A 699 5.85 -21.51 -15.08
CA ASP A 699 5.82 -20.19 -15.73
C ASP A 699 4.60 -19.43 -15.26
N TYR A 700 4.80 -18.40 -14.45
CA TYR A 700 3.70 -17.62 -13.88
C TYR A 700 3.96 -16.13 -13.87
N PHE A 701 2.87 -15.38 -13.85
CA PHE A 701 2.83 -13.97 -13.49
C PHE A 701 2.06 -13.80 -12.18
N VAL A 702 2.62 -13.03 -11.25
CA VAL A 702 1.95 -12.55 -10.05
C VAL A 702 2.09 -11.03 -9.98
N PRO A 703 1.05 -10.27 -9.59
CA PRO A 703 1.15 -8.82 -9.44
C PRO A 703 2.26 -8.42 -8.47
N LEU A 704 3.06 -7.45 -8.86
CA LEU A 704 4.19 -6.94 -8.10
C LEU A 704 3.98 -5.48 -7.68
N GLU A 705 3.44 -4.67 -8.59
CA GLU A 705 3.21 -3.23 -8.39
C GLU A 705 1.87 -2.94 -7.74
N PHE A 706 0.83 -3.69 -8.10
CA PHE A 706 -0.48 -3.66 -7.45
C PHE A 706 -0.59 -4.88 -6.54
N PRO A 707 -1.02 -4.70 -5.27
CA PRO A 707 -1.17 -5.84 -4.37
C PRO A 707 -2.11 -6.90 -4.97
N CYS A 708 -1.73 -8.18 -4.89
CA CYS A 708 -2.59 -9.27 -5.38
C CYS A 708 -3.80 -9.57 -4.47
N ASN A 709 -4.01 -8.79 -3.41
CA ASN A 709 -5.15 -8.89 -2.48
C ASN A 709 -6.29 -7.91 -2.86
N ASP A 710 -7.33 -7.81 -2.02
CA ASP A 710 -8.55 -7.02 -2.24
C ASP A 710 -8.30 -5.55 -2.58
N SER A 711 -7.16 -4.97 -2.21
CA SER A 711 -6.87 -3.58 -2.55
C SER A 711 -6.68 -3.30 -4.05
N SER A 712 -6.70 -4.33 -4.89
CA SER A 712 -6.69 -4.21 -6.36
C SER A 712 -8.05 -4.51 -7.02
N ILE A 713 -9.07 -4.85 -6.25
CA ILE A 713 -10.42 -5.15 -6.78
C ILE A 713 -10.96 -3.98 -7.59
N ALA A 714 -10.87 -2.75 -7.08
CA ALA A 714 -11.33 -1.56 -7.82
C ALA A 714 -10.62 -1.38 -9.17
N LEU A 715 -9.32 -1.71 -9.26
CA LEU A 715 -8.59 -1.69 -10.52
C LEU A 715 -9.14 -2.75 -11.47
N GLY A 716 -9.34 -3.98 -11.00
CA GLY A 716 -9.91 -5.06 -11.78
C GLY A 716 -11.31 -4.76 -12.30
N GLN A 717 -12.19 -4.23 -11.43
CA GLN A 717 -13.53 -3.76 -11.81
C GLN A 717 -13.46 -2.73 -12.95
N MET A 718 -12.58 -1.75 -12.79
CA MET A 718 -12.43 -0.65 -13.75
C MET A 718 -11.93 -1.13 -15.11
N VAL A 719 -10.86 -1.91 -15.16
CA VAL A 719 -10.26 -2.35 -16.44
C VAL A 719 -11.16 -3.33 -17.20
N HIS A 720 -11.89 -4.19 -16.47
CA HIS A 720 -12.91 -5.05 -17.06
C HIS A 720 -14.01 -4.21 -17.74
N PHE A 721 -14.65 -3.34 -16.97
CA PHE A 721 -15.78 -2.55 -17.46
C PHE A 721 -15.40 -1.68 -18.66
N LEU A 722 -14.27 -0.96 -18.58
CA LEU A 722 -13.78 -0.12 -19.67
C LEU A 722 -13.44 -0.91 -20.94
N LYS A 723 -13.06 -2.19 -20.81
CA LYS A 723 -12.80 -3.07 -21.95
C LYS A 723 -14.08 -3.61 -22.60
N CYS A 724 -15.15 -3.75 -21.82
CA CYS A 724 -16.46 -4.24 -22.26
C CYS A 724 -17.39 -3.12 -22.75
N ALA A 725 -17.20 -1.89 -22.26
CA ALA A 725 -18.05 -0.77 -22.61
C ALA A 725 -18.04 -0.57 -24.14
N LYS A 726 -19.22 -0.74 -24.74
CA LYS A 726 -19.47 -0.23 -26.12
C LYS A 726 -19.64 1.28 -26.00
N ASP A 727 -19.13 2.01 -26.96
CA ASP A 727 -19.20 3.49 -27.05
C ASP A 727 -20.60 4.03 -26.97
#